data_d52dc4a4313efe4724ddd9600da7eb01
#
_entry.id   d52dc4a4313efe4724ddd9600da7eb01
#
_cell.length_a   1.000
_cell.length_b   1.000
_cell.length_c   1.000
_cell.angle_alpha   90.00
_cell.angle_beta   90.00
_cell.angle_gamma   90.00
#
_symmetry.space_group_name_H-M   'P 1'
#
loop_
_entity.id
_entity.type
_entity.pdbx_description
1 polymer ?
#
loop_
_entity_poly.entity_id
_entity_poly.type
_entity_poly.pdbx_seq_one_letter_code
_entity_poly.pdbx_strand_id
1 'polypeptide(L)'
;MLSKYPLSEVEKSFFKESGVEKISTLIPYLQVDNFPKLGLLTACRFLEWVAANPEGVISLPTGKSPEFFIKWTQFLLENWDNKKGKEVREKYGLGAIKKPVLNDLTFVQIDEFYPISSSQKNSFYDYVNKFYIDGFGLSREKAILINSDAIPLANGLHFSKVFPDLKVDLSLRFRDPQNDLEKIQQESIYLIDQWCGEYEQRIRDVGGIGFFLGGIGPDGHIAFNTRGSHIFSVTRLTETNFETQAVAAGDLGGIEVSANRLVITIGLDTIVYNPEAVGIIIAAGEAKAGIVKDSLETKLSNVYPATVLQKLKNGRFYLTKGAGVRLTDSMDAYYEKGQWIWEKTERSVIDLCKKLGKYGHRIKLADLKADKYTKLIPDLSEDTVNQVIKSIEAKLAKGLEQETDQVLLHTGPHHDDISLGILPHITNQLYEPSNGAHFSVLTSGFTAVTNTFVIDTLQFTKKILDGGKAQMVNYEDFFSVGYTLKTDKDVYHFLANVASENAFERQRGLCHRVIRALVIIYEIKNKNQLRETINEVISVLRNSYDGEKNPAKIQKLKGMIREFEEELVWAHFGVQVKNVHHLRLGFYTGDIFTEQPDKTRDVEPIVEMFKKVNPTKISLTLDPEGSGPDTHYKVLQATAAAVKKWGEEKDLSELRIIGYRNVWFKFEPHEVNVIVPVSLGDMSVMEDSFANCYLSQVNASFPSYAHNGKFSTVAKRIWVNQLDAIQLLLGKNYFYLHERAKVRSSHGLVFFRDMNVEEFLATARELEKSIEGML
;
A
#
# COMPACT_ATOMS: atom_id res chain seq x y z
N MET A 1 -0.53 -13.60 -34.48
CA MET A 1 -0.08 -14.31 -33.28
C MET A 1 -1.18 -14.57 -32.23
N LEU A 2 -2.28 -13.88 -32.27
CA LEU A 2 -3.47 -14.15 -31.41
C LEU A 2 -4.09 -15.54 -31.66
N SER A 3 -3.85 -16.18 -32.79
CA SER A 3 -4.34 -17.54 -33.08
C SER A 3 -3.79 -18.62 -32.13
N LYS A 4 -2.79 -18.30 -31.33
CA LYS A 4 -2.16 -19.23 -30.39
C LYS A 4 -2.93 -19.34 -29.06
N TYR A 5 -3.77 -18.34 -28.72
CA TYR A 5 -4.50 -18.26 -27.47
C TYR A 5 -5.99 -18.07 -27.76
N PRO A 6 -6.86 -19.02 -27.38
CA PRO A 6 -8.30 -18.86 -27.59
C PRO A 6 -8.83 -17.77 -26.64
N LEU A 7 -9.13 -16.58 -27.18
CA LEU A 7 -9.77 -15.50 -26.46
C LEU A 7 -11.28 -15.71 -26.47
N SER A 8 -11.93 -15.44 -25.34
CA SER A 8 -13.39 -15.38 -25.24
C SER A 8 -13.94 -14.12 -25.94
N GLU A 9 -15.25 -14.01 -26.10
CA GLU A 9 -15.86 -12.82 -26.75
C GLU A 9 -15.64 -11.57 -25.90
N VAL A 10 -15.72 -11.70 -24.58
CA VAL A 10 -15.37 -10.62 -23.65
C VAL A 10 -13.89 -10.21 -23.83
N GLU A 11 -12.98 -11.18 -23.80
CA GLU A 11 -11.54 -10.91 -23.96
C GLU A 11 -11.23 -10.24 -25.30
N LYS A 12 -11.85 -10.66 -26.40
CA LYS A 12 -11.71 -10.03 -27.72
C LYS A 12 -12.14 -8.57 -27.71
N SER A 13 -13.24 -8.25 -27.04
CA SER A 13 -13.75 -6.87 -26.95
C SER A 13 -12.77 -5.96 -26.23
N PHE A 14 -12.25 -6.36 -25.07
CA PHE A 14 -11.26 -5.60 -24.32
C PHE A 14 -9.89 -5.57 -25.01
N PHE A 15 -9.48 -6.65 -25.64
CA PHE A 15 -8.22 -6.70 -26.39
C PHE A 15 -8.22 -5.68 -27.53
N LYS A 16 -9.32 -5.60 -28.29
CA LYS A 16 -9.49 -4.61 -29.38
C LYS A 16 -9.38 -3.16 -28.84
N GLU A 17 -9.92 -2.90 -27.66
CA GLU A 17 -9.89 -1.58 -27.02
C GLU A 17 -8.49 -1.24 -26.46
N SER A 18 -7.72 -2.24 -26.01
CA SER A 18 -6.42 -2.03 -25.36
C SER A 18 -5.31 -1.46 -26.27
N GLY A 19 -5.46 -1.61 -27.58
CA GLY A 19 -4.43 -1.22 -28.56
C GLY A 19 -3.13 -2.05 -28.48
N VAL A 20 -3.12 -3.16 -27.76
CA VAL A 20 -2.00 -4.11 -27.71
C VAL A 20 -1.98 -4.92 -29.01
N GLU A 21 -0.91 -4.82 -29.78
CA GLU A 21 -0.82 -5.49 -31.09
C GLU A 21 -0.10 -6.84 -31.02
N LYS A 22 0.74 -7.02 -30.01
CA LYS A 22 1.60 -8.19 -29.87
C LYS A 22 1.64 -8.62 -28.40
N ILE A 23 1.55 -9.92 -28.17
CA ILE A 23 1.82 -10.56 -26.88
C ILE A 23 2.99 -11.52 -27.08
N SER A 24 4.13 -11.23 -26.47
CA SER A 24 5.35 -12.05 -26.55
C SER A 24 5.62 -12.84 -25.28
N THR A 25 4.83 -12.64 -24.25
CA THR A 25 4.96 -13.29 -22.94
C THR A 25 4.59 -14.78 -22.97
N LEU A 26 5.08 -15.55 -21.98
CA LEU A 26 4.81 -17.00 -21.87
C LEU A 26 3.39 -17.29 -21.37
N ILE A 27 2.81 -16.40 -20.57
CA ILE A 27 1.41 -16.40 -20.21
C ILE A 27 0.76 -15.19 -20.88
N PRO A 28 -0.34 -15.36 -21.64
CA PRO A 28 -1.00 -14.23 -22.27
C PRO A 28 -1.63 -13.28 -21.25
N TYR A 29 -1.70 -12.00 -21.61
CA TYR A 29 -2.28 -10.97 -20.75
C TYR A 29 -3.23 -10.05 -21.50
N LEU A 30 -4.16 -9.44 -20.78
CA LEU A 30 -4.96 -8.33 -21.26
C LEU A 30 -4.63 -7.10 -20.39
N GLN A 31 -4.51 -5.96 -21.06
CA GLN A 31 -4.20 -4.70 -20.39
C GLN A 31 -5.35 -3.70 -20.55
N VAL A 32 -5.72 -3.04 -19.45
CA VAL A 32 -6.76 -2.01 -19.42
C VAL A 32 -6.23 -0.72 -18.79
N ASP A 33 -6.97 0.37 -18.97
CA ASP A 33 -6.49 1.70 -18.58
C ASP A 33 -6.40 1.91 -17.07
N ASN A 34 -7.33 1.31 -16.30
CA ASN A 34 -7.50 1.62 -14.88
C ASN A 34 -8.05 0.45 -14.08
N PHE A 35 -8.08 0.60 -12.76
CA PHE A 35 -8.52 -0.45 -11.85
C PHE A 35 -10.03 -0.74 -11.92
N PRO A 36 -10.96 0.24 -11.99
CA PRO A 36 -12.37 -0.03 -12.26
C PRO A 36 -12.60 -0.82 -13.54
N LYS A 37 -11.90 -0.50 -14.63
CA LYS A 37 -12.00 -1.21 -15.91
C LYS A 37 -11.43 -2.63 -15.83
N LEU A 38 -10.40 -2.84 -15.00
CA LEU A 38 -9.88 -4.17 -14.68
C LEU A 38 -10.97 -5.03 -14.00
N GLY A 39 -11.69 -4.44 -13.04
CA GLY A 39 -12.84 -5.09 -12.40
C GLY A 39 -13.96 -5.39 -13.37
N LEU A 40 -14.28 -4.48 -14.29
CA LEU A 40 -15.28 -4.68 -15.33
C LEU A 40 -14.91 -5.84 -16.28
N LEU A 41 -13.66 -5.86 -16.78
CA LEU A 41 -13.16 -6.97 -17.61
C LEU A 41 -13.34 -8.30 -16.88
N THR A 42 -12.93 -8.34 -15.63
CA THR A 42 -12.98 -9.55 -14.79
C THR A 42 -14.41 -9.99 -14.53
N ALA A 43 -15.33 -9.07 -14.21
CA ALA A 43 -16.73 -9.34 -13.99
C ALA A 43 -17.44 -9.85 -15.26
N CYS A 44 -17.21 -9.20 -16.41
CA CYS A 44 -17.75 -9.65 -17.69
C CYS A 44 -17.25 -11.04 -18.04
N ARG A 45 -15.96 -11.33 -17.89
CA ARG A 45 -15.37 -12.65 -18.17
C ARG A 45 -15.89 -13.73 -17.22
N PHE A 46 -16.08 -13.41 -15.95
CA PHE A 46 -16.68 -14.30 -14.97
C PHE A 46 -18.11 -14.66 -15.36
N LEU A 47 -18.94 -13.67 -15.64
CA LEU A 47 -20.35 -13.91 -16.02
C LEU A 47 -20.49 -14.64 -17.36
N GLU A 48 -19.58 -14.39 -18.33
CA GLU A 48 -19.50 -15.17 -19.57
C GLU A 48 -19.21 -16.64 -19.29
N TRP A 49 -18.24 -16.92 -18.40
CA TRP A 49 -17.89 -18.28 -18.03
C TRP A 49 -19.02 -18.99 -17.27
N VAL A 50 -19.66 -18.31 -16.32
CA VAL A 50 -20.81 -18.86 -15.56
C VAL A 50 -21.96 -19.23 -16.48
N ALA A 51 -22.28 -18.39 -17.46
CA ALA A 51 -23.35 -18.68 -18.42
C ALA A 51 -23.08 -19.96 -19.24
N ALA A 52 -21.81 -20.27 -19.50
CA ALA A 52 -21.40 -21.50 -20.20
C ALA A 52 -21.23 -22.70 -19.23
N ASN A 53 -21.09 -22.48 -17.93
CA ASN A 53 -20.82 -23.49 -16.91
C ASN A 53 -21.69 -23.25 -15.66
N PRO A 54 -23.02 -23.44 -15.76
CA PRO A 54 -23.96 -23.06 -14.69
C PRO A 54 -23.78 -23.86 -13.38
N GLU A 55 -23.20 -25.06 -13.44
CA GLU A 55 -22.88 -25.91 -12.29
C GLU A 55 -21.35 -25.98 -12.03
N GLY A 56 -20.61 -25.02 -12.56
CA GLY A 56 -19.16 -25.01 -12.51
C GLY A 56 -18.60 -24.76 -11.11
N VAL A 57 -17.33 -25.09 -10.94
CA VAL A 57 -16.58 -24.87 -9.68
C VAL A 57 -15.79 -23.58 -9.78
N ILE A 58 -16.01 -22.65 -8.87
CA ILE A 58 -15.35 -21.33 -8.85
C ILE A 58 -14.55 -21.12 -7.58
N SER A 59 -13.48 -20.34 -7.70
CA SER A 59 -12.67 -19.88 -6.57
C SER A 59 -12.26 -18.43 -6.78
N LEU A 60 -12.57 -17.58 -5.81
CA LEU A 60 -12.47 -16.12 -5.93
C LEU A 60 -11.64 -15.53 -4.78
N PRO A 61 -10.85 -14.44 -5.02
CA PRO A 61 -9.90 -13.90 -4.06
C PRO A 61 -10.57 -13.04 -3.00
N THR A 62 -9.89 -12.87 -1.87
CA THR A 62 -10.25 -11.97 -0.77
C THR A 62 -9.41 -10.69 -0.78
N GLY A 63 -9.68 -9.77 0.14
CA GLY A 63 -8.95 -8.52 0.33
C GLY A 63 -9.42 -7.37 -0.58
N LYS A 64 -8.52 -6.41 -0.86
CA LYS A 64 -8.84 -5.20 -1.63
C LYS A 64 -8.82 -5.40 -3.15
N SER A 65 -8.02 -6.34 -3.65
CA SER A 65 -7.84 -6.53 -5.10
C SER A 65 -9.12 -6.81 -5.89
N PRO A 66 -10.11 -7.57 -5.38
CA PRO A 66 -11.35 -7.84 -6.09
C PRO A 66 -12.44 -6.77 -5.94
N GLU A 67 -12.19 -5.64 -5.31
CA GLU A 67 -13.21 -4.60 -5.03
C GLU A 67 -14.08 -4.26 -6.25
N PHE A 68 -13.46 -3.88 -7.35
CA PHE A 68 -14.21 -3.49 -8.55
C PHE A 68 -14.80 -4.68 -9.30
N PHE A 69 -14.19 -5.86 -9.20
CA PHE A 69 -14.79 -7.10 -9.69
C PHE A 69 -16.11 -7.38 -8.98
N ILE A 70 -16.14 -7.26 -7.66
CA ILE A 70 -17.34 -7.46 -6.84
C ILE A 70 -18.40 -6.42 -7.22
N LYS A 71 -18.06 -5.13 -7.21
CA LYS A 71 -18.96 -4.02 -7.54
C LYS A 71 -19.56 -4.17 -8.94
N TRP A 72 -18.76 -4.48 -9.96
CA TRP A 72 -19.26 -4.66 -11.31
C TRP A 72 -20.11 -5.93 -11.49
N THR A 73 -19.74 -7.03 -10.82
CA THR A 73 -20.55 -8.26 -10.86
C THR A 73 -21.94 -8.01 -10.27
N GLN A 74 -22.01 -7.39 -9.09
CA GLN A 74 -23.28 -7.02 -8.45
C GLN A 74 -24.08 -6.06 -9.34
N PHE A 75 -23.44 -5.00 -9.84
CA PHE A 75 -24.09 -4.04 -10.73
C PHE A 75 -24.70 -4.72 -11.98
N LEU A 76 -23.95 -5.59 -12.64
CA LEU A 76 -24.43 -6.28 -13.85
C LEU A 76 -25.57 -7.25 -13.52
N LEU A 77 -25.49 -7.99 -12.42
CA LEU A 77 -26.56 -8.90 -11.99
C LEU A 77 -27.85 -8.16 -11.63
N GLU A 78 -27.76 -7.02 -10.95
CA GLU A 78 -28.91 -6.19 -10.58
C GLU A 78 -29.52 -5.47 -11.78
N ASN A 79 -28.69 -5.02 -12.71
CA ASN A 79 -29.07 -4.17 -13.82
C ASN A 79 -29.11 -4.91 -15.17
N TRP A 80 -29.15 -6.23 -15.19
CA TRP A 80 -29.00 -7.05 -16.40
C TRP A 80 -29.91 -6.62 -17.55
N ASP A 81 -31.19 -6.35 -17.25
CA ASP A 81 -32.24 -6.07 -18.25
C ASP A 81 -32.50 -4.58 -18.44
N ASN A 82 -31.91 -3.69 -17.63
CA ASN A 82 -32.08 -2.26 -17.78
C ASN A 82 -31.13 -1.65 -18.84
N LYS A 83 -31.38 -0.39 -19.23
CA LYS A 83 -30.62 0.28 -20.28
C LYS A 83 -29.11 0.28 -20.01
N LYS A 84 -28.68 0.64 -18.79
CA LYS A 84 -27.24 0.74 -18.44
C LYS A 84 -26.55 -0.63 -18.51
N GLY A 85 -27.16 -1.65 -17.95
CA GLY A 85 -26.62 -3.02 -17.98
C GLY A 85 -26.57 -3.58 -19.42
N LYS A 86 -27.58 -3.31 -20.26
CA LYS A 86 -27.58 -3.70 -21.67
C LYS A 86 -26.45 -3.03 -22.46
N GLU A 87 -26.25 -1.73 -22.31
CA GLU A 87 -25.18 -0.98 -22.98
C GLU A 87 -23.80 -1.57 -22.66
N VAL A 88 -23.53 -1.89 -21.38
CA VAL A 88 -22.28 -2.52 -20.95
C VAL A 88 -22.13 -3.92 -21.55
N ARG A 89 -23.17 -4.75 -21.49
CA ARG A 89 -23.16 -6.13 -22.01
C ARG A 89 -22.94 -6.17 -23.52
N GLU A 90 -23.64 -5.33 -24.27
CA GLU A 90 -23.50 -5.24 -25.74
C GLU A 90 -22.09 -4.81 -26.11
N LYS A 91 -21.55 -3.80 -25.42
CA LYS A 91 -20.19 -3.29 -25.66
C LYS A 91 -19.11 -4.36 -25.42
N TYR A 92 -19.27 -5.18 -24.40
CA TYR A 92 -18.23 -6.11 -23.93
C TYR A 92 -18.51 -7.59 -24.16
N GLY A 93 -19.29 -7.93 -25.19
CA GLY A 93 -19.43 -9.31 -25.67
C GLY A 93 -20.43 -10.17 -24.91
N LEU A 94 -21.24 -9.59 -24.01
CA LEU A 94 -22.28 -10.30 -23.26
C LEU A 94 -23.70 -10.12 -23.83
N GLY A 95 -23.86 -9.44 -24.96
CA GLY A 95 -25.17 -9.07 -25.51
C GLY A 95 -26.11 -10.26 -25.80
N ALA A 96 -25.53 -11.37 -26.26
CA ALA A 96 -26.28 -12.60 -26.59
C ALA A 96 -26.51 -13.55 -25.39
N ILE A 97 -25.90 -13.26 -24.23
CA ILE A 97 -25.93 -14.16 -23.06
C ILE A 97 -27.18 -13.88 -22.22
N LYS A 98 -27.85 -14.92 -21.80
CA LYS A 98 -28.92 -14.83 -20.78
C LYS A 98 -28.34 -14.53 -19.42
N LYS A 99 -29.14 -13.90 -18.55
CA LYS A 99 -28.70 -13.60 -17.19
C LYS A 99 -28.21 -14.88 -16.51
N PRO A 100 -26.92 -14.94 -16.08
CA PRO A 100 -26.40 -16.14 -15.41
C PRO A 100 -27.09 -16.36 -14.06
N VAL A 101 -27.27 -17.62 -13.70
CA VAL A 101 -27.73 -18.05 -12.38
C VAL A 101 -26.51 -18.57 -11.63
N LEU A 102 -26.25 -18.00 -10.45
CA LEU A 102 -25.04 -18.31 -9.70
C LEU A 102 -25.29 -19.33 -8.56
N ASN A 103 -26.52 -19.55 -8.20
CA ASN A 103 -26.89 -20.43 -7.07
C ASN A 103 -26.48 -21.91 -7.26
N ASP A 104 -26.27 -22.34 -8.50
CA ASP A 104 -25.89 -23.72 -8.80
C ASP A 104 -24.38 -23.97 -8.85
N LEU A 105 -23.59 -22.92 -8.76
CA LEU A 105 -22.12 -23.00 -8.72
C LEU A 105 -21.63 -23.62 -7.40
N THR A 106 -20.55 -24.39 -7.50
CA THR A 106 -19.76 -24.79 -6.33
C THR A 106 -18.68 -23.75 -6.06
N PHE A 107 -18.68 -23.19 -4.83
CA PHE A 107 -17.68 -22.19 -4.43
C PHE A 107 -16.57 -22.85 -3.58
N VAL A 108 -15.30 -22.59 -3.91
CA VAL A 108 -14.13 -23.06 -3.15
C VAL A 108 -13.41 -21.84 -2.57
N GLN A 109 -13.31 -21.77 -1.25
CA GLN A 109 -12.52 -20.74 -0.57
C GLN A 109 -11.02 -20.99 -0.80
N ILE A 110 -10.25 -19.94 -1.17
CA ILE A 110 -8.84 -20.05 -1.50
C ILE A 110 -7.99 -20.30 -0.25
N ASP A 111 -8.21 -19.53 0.80
CA ASP A 111 -7.33 -19.47 1.96
C ASP A 111 -8.02 -18.90 3.20
N GLU A 112 -7.37 -19.07 4.35
CA GLU A 112 -7.75 -18.46 5.62
C GLU A 112 -6.52 -18.33 6.54
N PHE A 113 -6.45 -17.26 7.32
CA PHE A 113 -5.49 -17.18 8.41
C PHE A 113 -5.80 -18.19 9.53
N TYR A 114 -4.74 -18.72 10.16
CA TYR A 114 -4.91 -19.71 11.23
C TYR A 114 -3.91 -19.48 12.38
N PRO A 115 -4.35 -19.52 13.65
CA PRO A 115 -5.74 -19.60 14.08
C PRO A 115 -6.45 -18.24 14.04
N ILE A 116 -7.69 -18.22 13.60
CA ILE A 116 -8.59 -17.08 13.62
C ILE A 116 -10.02 -17.58 13.80
N SER A 117 -10.88 -16.89 14.56
CA SER A 117 -12.28 -17.29 14.63
C SER A 117 -13.03 -16.88 13.37
N SER A 118 -13.82 -17.78 12.81
CA SER A 118 -14.69 -17.53 11.66
C SER A 118 -15.76 -16.47 11.93
N SER A 119 -16.02 -16.13 13.19
CA SER A 119 -16.94 -15.05 13.59
C SER A 119 -16.31 -13.65 13.52
N GLN A 120 -15.01 -13.56 13.36
CA GLN A 120 -14.30 -12.28 13.25
C GLN A 120 -14.52 -11.66 11.86
N LYS A 121 -14.73 -10.33 11.83
CA LYS A 121 -14.99 -9.58 10.59
C LYS A 121 -13.77 -9.47 9.67
N ASN A 122 -12.59 -9.75 10.18
CA ASN A 122 -11.33 -9.79 9.45
C ASN A 122 -10.90 -11.20 9.03
N SER A 123 -11.73 -12.24 9.26
CA SER A 123 -11.53 -13.56 8.67
C SER A 123 -11.90 -13.56 7.20
N PHE A 124 -11.22 -14.36 6.39
CA PHE A 124 -11.61 -14.55 5.00
C PHE A 124 -12.91 -15.35 4.88
N TYR A 125 -13.24 -16.17 5.88
CA TYR A 125 -14.52 -16.83 5.99
C TYR A 125 -15.68 -15.82 6.07
N ASP A 126 -15.61 -14.78 6.92
CA ASP A 126 -16.61 -13.70 6.96
C ASP A 126 -16.67 -12.94 5.64
N TYR A 127 -15.48 -12.64 5.06
CA TYR A 127 -15.38 -11.95 3.78
C TYR A 127 -16.11 -12.70 2.65
N VAL A 128 -15.85 -13.99 2.46
CA VAL A 128 -16.47 -14.76 1.38
C VAL A 128 -17.97 -14.94 1.60
N ASN A 129 -18.41 -15.11 2.85
CA ASN A 129 -19.83 -15.16 3.17
C ASN A 129 -20.54 -13.85 2.79
N LYS A 130 -19.97 -12.71 3.19
CA LYS A 130 -20.55 -11.39 2.95
C LYS A 130 -20.57 -11.00 1.47
N PHE A 131 -19.45 -11.14 0.77
CA PHE A 131 -19.29 -10.58 -0.57
C PHE A 131 -19.66 -11.56 -1.68
N TYR A 132 -19.49 -12.86 -1.46
CA TYR A 132 -19.73 -13.89 -2.48
C TYR A 132 -20.98 -14.72 -2.20
N ILE A 133 -21.07 -15.37 -1.02
CA ILE A 133 -22.24 -16.20 -0.74
C ILE A 133 -23.51 -15.32 -0.74
N ASP A 134 -23.55 -14.32 0.13
CA ASP A 134 -24.69 -13.41 0.23
C ASP A 134 -24.71 -12.39 -0.92
N GLY A 135 -23.54 -11.82 -1.26
CA GLY A 135 -23.43 -10.72 -2.23
C GLY A 135 -23.67 -11.12 -3.69
N PHE A 136 -23.41 -12.39 -4.07
CA PHE A 136 -23.68 -12.92 -5.42
C PHE A 136 -24.85 -13.90 -5.44
N GLY A 137 -25.40 -14.27 -4.27
CA GLY A 137 -26.47 -15.23 -4.15
C GLY A 137 -26.03 -16.68 -4.45
N LEU A 138 -24.81 -17.04 -4.01
CA LEU A 138 -24.33 -18.42 -4.10
C LEU A 138 -24.98 -19.32 -3.05
N SER A 139 -25.08 -20.63 -3.33
CA SER A 139 -25.58 -21.59 -2.35
C SER A 139 -24.50 -21.90 -1.29
N ARG A 140 -24.85 -21.70 -0.02
CA ARG A 140 -23.98 -22.08 1.09
C ARG A 140 -23.76 -23.61 1.17
N GLU A 141 -24.73 -24.39 0.75
CA GLU A 141 -24.67 -25.87 0.76
C GLU A 141 -23.67 -26.41 -0.27
N LYS A 142 -23.50 -25.67 -1.37
CA LYS A 142 -22.52 -25.98 -2.43
C LYS A 142 -21.13 -25.32 -2.19
N ALA A 143 -20.93 -24.63 -1.05
CA ALA A 143 -19.69 -23.97 -0.73
C ALA A 143 -18.74 -24.88 0.07
N ILE A 144 -17.50 -24.99 -0.39
CA ILE A 144 -16.38 -25.63 0.28
C ILE A 144 -15.59 -24.54 0.99
N LEU A 145 -15.89 -24.30 2.27
CA LEU A 145 -15.36 -23.19 3.06
C LEU A 145 -14.34 -23.67 4.09
N ILE A 146 -13.41 -22.77 4.44
CA ILE A 146 -12.43 -22.95 5.51
C ILE A 146 -12.97 -22.28 6.77
N ASN A 147 -13.78 -23.02 7.54
CA ASN A 147 -14.27 -22.58 8.84
C ASN A 147 -13.29 -23.01 9.92
N SER A 148 -12.42 -22.12 10.38
CA SER A 148 -11.38 -22.42 11.36
C SER A 148 -11.93 -22.95 12.69
N ASP A 149 -13.12 -22.50 13.12
CA ASP A 149 -13.74 -22.96 14.37
C ASP A 149 -14.27 -24.41 14.26
N ALA A 150 -14.49 -24.91 13.04
CA ALA A 150 -14.98 -26.27 12.78
C ALA A 150 -13.86 -27.29 12.46
N ILE A 151 -12.60 -26.86 12.39
CA ILE A 151 -11.47 -27.76 12.14
C ILE A 151 -11.27 -28.63 13.38
N PRO A 152 -11.25 -29.98 13.26
CA PRO A 152 -11.06 -30.87 14.41
C PRO A 152 -9.69 -30.68 15.05
N LEU A 153 -9.66 -30.64 16.38
CA LEU A 153 -8.42 -30.57 17.17
C LEU A 153 -8.43 -31.70 18.25
N ALA A 154 -7.25 -31.96 18.81
CA ALA A 154 -7.07 -32.95 19.84
C ALA A 154 -8.06 -32.77 20.99
N ASN A 155 -8.63 -33.88 21.45
CA ASN A 155 -9.64 -33.94 22.51
C ASN A 155 -10.90 -33.11 22.28
N GLY A 156 -11.18 -32.71 21.04
CA GLY A 156 -12.32 -31.84 20.69
C GLY A 156 -12.21 -30.42 21.26
N LEU A 157 -11.00 -29.98 21.58
CA LEU A 157 -10.74 -28.63 22.12
C LEU A 157 -10.85 -27.56 21.04
N HIS A 158 -11.24 -26.34 21.45
CA HIS A 158 -11.18 -25.18 20.58
C HIS A 158 -9.74 -24.66 20.45
N PHE A 159 -9.39 -24.07 19.30
CA PHE A 159 -8.01 -23.61 19.03
C PHE A 159 -7.47 -22.64 20.09
N SER A 160 -8.31 -21.80 20.72
CA SER A 160 -7.90 -20.89 21.79
C SER A 160 -7.41 -21.61 23.07
N LYS A 161 -7.74 -22.90 23.24
CA LYS A 161 -7.24 -23.72 24.34
C LYS A 161 -5.99 -24.51 23.93
N VAL A 162 -5.91 -24.93 22.67
CA VAL A 162 -4.76 -25.63 22.11
C VAL A 162 -3.59 -24.68 21.89
N PHE A 163 -3.88 -23.49 21.37
CA PHE A 163 -2.90 -22.44 21.06
C PHE A 163 -3.24 -21.14 21.82
N PRO A 164 -2.99 -21.09 23.14
CA PRO A 164 -3.44 -19.99 24.01
C PRO A 164 -2.88 -18.63 23.59
N ASP A 165 -1.66 -18.58 23.02
CA ASP A 165 -1.03 -17.36 22.49
C ASP A 165 -1.35 -17.14 21.00
N LEU A 166 -2.28 -17.92 20.45
CA LEU A 166 -2.62 -17.94 19.02
C LEU A 166 -1.38 -18.18 18.11
N LYS A 167 -0.38 -18.87 18.62
CA LYS A 167 0.84 -19.29 17.89
C LYS A 167 0.83 -20.79 17.66
N VAL A 168 1.13 -21.17 16.42
CA VAL A 168 1.27 -22.58 16.04
C VAL A 168 2.72 -22.85 15.66
N ASP A 169 3.37 -23.74 16.41
CA ASP A 169 4.75 -24.15 16.12
C ASP A 169 4.76 -25.36 15.19
N LEU A 170 4.97 -25.11 13.89
CA LEU A 170 5.03 -26.17 12.88
C LEU A 170 6.25 -27.10 13.04
N SER A 171 7.26 -26.74 13.85
CA SER A 171 8.37 -27.65 14.14
C SER A 171 7.93 -28.92 14.88
N LEU A 172 6.76 -28.87 15.54
CA LEU A 172 6.13 -30.04 16.15
C LEU A 172 5.76 -31.16 15.17
N ARG A 173 5.74 -30.89 13.86
CA ARG A 173 5.63 -31.95 12.85
C ARG A 173 6.85 -32.90 12.83
N PHE A 174 8.01 -32.42 13.29
CA PHE A 174 9.30 -33.06 13.06
C PHE A 174 10.10 -33.27 14.34
N ARG A 175 9.69 -32.68 15.48
CA ARG A 175 10.34 -32.81 16.76
C ARG A 175 9.40 -33.41 17.81
N ASP A 176 9.97 -34.06 18.81
CA ASP A 176 9.21 -34.60 19.96
C ASP A 176 8.67 -33.44 20.82
N PRO A 177 7.44 -33.56 21.34
CA PRO A 177 6.86 -32.61 22.28
C PRO A 177 7.58 -32.66 23.63
N GLN A 178 7.83 -31.51 24.25
CA GLN A 178 8.56 -31.35 25.50
C GLN A 178 7.66 -31.35 26.75
N ASN A 179 6.36 -31.15 26.57
CA ASN A 179 5.36 -31.08 27.64
C ASN A 179 3.99 -31.51 27.14
N ASP A 180 3.02 -31.63 28.06
CA ASP A 180 1.66 -32.09 27.72
C ASP A 180 0.90 -31.13 26.79
N LEU A 181 1.13 -29.83 26.88
CA LEU A 181 0.53 -28.85 25.94
C LEU A 181 1.07 -29.08 24.53
N GLU A 182 2.38 -29.26 24.37
CA GLU A 182 2.97 -29.52 23.05
C GLU A 182 2.50 -30.85 22.46
N LYS A 183 2.19 -31.87 23.27
CA LYS A 183 1.57 -33.12 22.78
C LYS A 183 0.21 -32.85 22.17
N ILE A 184 -0.62 -32.08 22.88
CA ILE A 184 -1.96 -31.67 22.37
C ILE A 184 -1.82 -30.83 21.11
N GLN A 185 -0.86 -29.92 21.05
CA GLN A 185 -0.57 -29.08 19.88
C GLN A 185 -0.10 -29.94 18.70
N GLN A 186 0.81 -30.86 18.89
CA GLN A 186 1.30 -31.77 17.85
C GLN A 186 0.17 -32.64 17.27
N GLU A 187 -0.64 -33.26 18.13
CA GLU A 187 -1.80 -34.06 17.70
C GLU A 187 -2.80 -33.17 16.92
N SER A 188 -3.03 -31.93 17.39
CA SER A 188 -3.90 -30.99 16.72
C SER A 188 -3.36 -30.56 15.34
N ILE A 189 -2.05 -30.36 15.20
CA ILE A 189 -1.42 -30.06 13.90
C ILE A 189 -1.64 -31.23 12.92
N TYR A 190 -1.50 -32.49 13.37
CA TYR A 190 -1.76 -33.63 12.51
C TYR A 190 -3.24 -33.72 12.07
N LEU A 191 -4.16 -33.40 12.97
CA LEU A 191 -5.60 -33.34 12.62
C LEU A 191 -5.89 -32.22 11.63
N ILE A 192 -5.26 -31.05 11.76
CA ILE A 192 -5.36 -29.98 10.79
C ILE A 192 -4.81 -30.40 9.42
N ASP A 193 -3.65 -31.07 9.40
CA ASP A 193 -3.07 -31.58 8.16
C ASP A 193 -3.96 -32.64 7.49
N GLN A 194 -4.58 -33.51 8.26
CA GLN A 194 -5.60 -34.46 7.75
C GLN A 194 -6.80 -33.70 7.18
N TRP A 195 -7.33 -32.73 7.91
CA TRP A 195 -8.45 -31.90 7.44
C TRP A 195 -8.11 -31.17 6.13
N CYS A 196 -6.90 -30.66 5.99
CA CYS A 196 -6.42 -30.07 4.74
C CYS A 196 -6.44 -31.06 3.58
N GLY A 197 -6.06 -32.33 3.84
CA GLY A 197 -6.18 -33.42 2.87
C GLY A 197 -7.62 -33.73 2.47
N GLU A 198 -8.54 -33.75 3.44
CA GLU A 198 -9.97 -33.93 3.20
C GLU A 198 -10.58 -32.77 2.42
N TYR A 199 -10.16 -31.53 2.74
CA TYR A 199 -10.54 -30.32 1.99
C TYR A 199 -10.10 -30.41 0.52
N GLU A 200 -8.84 -30.78 0.29
CA GLU A 200 -8.30 -31.02 -1.05
C GLU A 200 -9.09 -32.09 -1.80
N GLN A 201 -9.43 -33.21 -1.13
CA GLN A 201 -10.17 -34.31 -1.74
C GLN A 201 -11.58 -33.86 -2.17
N ARG A 202 -12.28 -33.06 -1.36
CA ARG A 202 -13.59 -32.47 -1.71
C ARG A 202 -13.51 -31.63 -2.97
N ILE A 203 -12.42 -30.86 -3.16
CA ILE A 203 -12.22 -30.08 -4.38
C ILE A 203 -12.01 -31.00 -5.60
N ARG A 204 -11.25 -32.10 -5.43
CA ARG A 204 -11.01 -33.06 -6.51
C ARG A 204 -12.26 -33.87 -6.87
N ASP A 205 -13.07 -34.21 -5.89
CA ASP A 205 -14.33 -34.96 -6.09
C ASP A 205 -15.36 -34.20 -6.96
N VAL A 206 -15.33 -32.86 -6.90
CA VAL A 206 -16.14 -32.00 -7.79
C VAL A 206 -15.46 -31.66 -9.12
N GLY A 207 -14.35 -32.34 -9.44
CA GLY A 207 -13.62 -32.17 -10.71
C GLY A 207 -12.55 -31.07 -10.73
N GLY A 208 -12.26 -30.47 -9.59
CA GLY A 208 -11.32 -29.37 -9.45
C GLY A 208 -11.91 -28.00 -9.83
N ILE A 209 -11.14 -26.94 -9.63
CA ILE A 209 -11.56 -25.56 -9.89
C ILE A 209 -11.65 -25.33 -11.40
N GLY A 210 -12.81 -24.94 -11.92
CA GLY A 210 -13.04 -24.60 -13.32
C GLY A 210 -12.80 -23.11 -13.64
N PHE A 211 -13.04 -22.23 -12.67
CA PHE A 211 -12.73 -20.80 -12.78
C PHE A 211 -11.98 -20.34 -11.51
N PHE A 212 -10.72 -20.01 -11.66
CA PHE A 212 -9.88 -19.44 -10.62
C PHE A 212 -9.61 -17.98 -10.91
N LEU A 213 -9.93 -17.10 -9.96
CA LEU A 213 -9.53 -15.71 -9.95
C LEU A 213 -8.62 -15.49 -8.76
N GLY A 214 -7.43 -14.92 -8.97
CA GLY A 214 -6.47 -14.63 -7.92
C GLY A 214 -5.82 -13.27 -8.08
N GLY A 215 -5.29 -12.74 -6.97
CA GLY A 215 -4.32 -11.64 -6.99
C GLY A 215 -2.90 -12.17 -7.07
N ILE A 216 -1.93 -11.26 -7.21
CA ILE A 216 -0.50 -11.57 -7.11
C ILE A 216 0.13 -10.76 -5.98
N GLY A 217 0.89 -11.42 -5.11
CA GLY A 217 1.65 -10.77 -4.06
C GLY A 217 2.93 -10.10 -4.53
N PRO A 218 3.61 -9.32 -3.66
CA PRO A 218 4.84 -8.60 -4.00
C PRO A 218 6.00 -9.51 -4.44
N ASP A 219 6.03 -10.74 -3.96
CA ASP A 219 7.03 -11.79 -4.23
C ASP A 219 6.63 -12.74 -5.37
N GLY A 220 5.45 -12.56 -5.96
CA GLY A 220 4.91 -13.41 -7.03
C GLY A 220 4.07 -14.58 -6.54
N HIS A 221 3.69 -14.61 -5.26
CA HIS A 221 2.77 -15.64 -4.77
C HIS A 221 1.37 -15.47 -5.34
N ILE A 222 0.70 -16.61 -5.51
CA ILE A 222 -0.74 -16.70 -5.80
C ILE A 222 -1.40 -17.59 -4.74
N ALA A 223 -2.61 -17.27 -4.28
CA ALA A 223 -3.09 -17.70 -2.97
C ALA A 223 -1.99 -17.39 -1.95
N PHE A 224 -1.69 -18.24 -0.96
CA PHE A 224 -0.48 -18.06 -0.13
C PHE A 224 0.66 -19.04 -0.50
N ASN A 225 0.78 -19.37 -1.79
CA ASN A 225 1.92 -20.13 -2.29
C ASN A 225 3.11 -19.18 -2.54
N THR A 226 3.89 -18.94 -1.50
CA THR A 226 5.06 -18.05 -1.52
C THR A 226 6.23 -18.61 -2.32
N ARG A 227 7.28 -17.82 -2.55
CA ARG A 227 8.52 -18.27 -3.22
C ARG A 227 9.03 -19.56 -2.61
N GLY A 228 9.40 -20.52 -3.45
CA GLY A 228 9.84 -21.86 -3.06
C GLY A 228 8.71 -22.88 -2.95
N SER A 229 7.44 -22.49 -3.03
CA SER A 229 6.32 -23.44 -3.04
C SER A 229 6.44 -24.40 -4.21
N HIS A 230 6.30 -25.69 -3.89
CA HIS A 230 6.42 -26.73 -4.91
C HIS A 230 5.24 -26.69 -5.87
N ILE A 231 5.48 -26.89 -7.18
CA ILE A 231 4.44 -26.83 -8.22
C ILE A 231 3.36 -27.90 -8.08
N PHE A 232 3.61 -28.96 -7.32
CA PHE A 232 2.64 -30.00 -6.95
C PHE A 232 2.12 -29.85 -5.53
N SER A 233 2.26 -28.67 -4.92
CA SER A 233 1.66 -28.41 -3.62
C SER A 233 0.14 -28.46 -3.70
N VAL A 234 -0.47 -29.01 -2.64
CA VAL A 234 -1.91 -29.13 -2.42
C VAL A 234 -2.33 -28.29 -1.23
N THR A 235 -3.58 -28.33 -0.85
CA THR A 235 -4.10 -27.61 0.33
C THR A 235 -3.33 -27.98 1.58
N ARG A 236 -2.89 -26.97 2.35
CA ARG A 236 -2.03 -27.18 3.53
C ARG A 236 -2.03 -26.02 4.51
N LEU A 237 -1.72 -26.32 5.76
CA LEU A 237 -1.32 -25.33 6.76
C LEU A 237 0.16 -24.99 6.57
N THR A 238 0.49 -23.71 6.39
CA THR A 238 1.86 -23.24 6.12
C THR A 238 2.13 -21.87 6.72
N GLU A 239 3.40 -21.51 6.79
CA GLU A 239 3.85 -20.17 7.16
C GLU A 239 3.61 -19.20 6.01
N THR A 240 3.46 -17.92 6.36
CA THR A 240 3.53 -16.82 5.42
C THR A 240 4.93 -16.21 5.43
N ASN A 241 5.30 -15.55 4.33
CA ASN A 241 6.50 -14.74 4.32
C ASN A 241 6.25 -13.37 4.97
N PHE A 242 7.33 -12.66 5.32
CA PHE A 242 7.22 -11.39 6.04
C PHE A 242 6.52 -10.30 5.21
N GLU A 243 6.59 -10.34 3.87
CA GLU A 243 5.88 -9.40 3.00
C GLU A 243 4.37 -9.54 3.13
N THR A 244 3.90 -10.78 3.16
CA THR A 244 2.48 -11.10 3.38
C THR A 244 2.05 -10.67 4.79
N GLN A 245 2.89 -10.95 5.79
CA GLN A 245 2.65 -10.51 7.17
C GLN A 245 2.53 -9.00 7.27
N ALA A 246 3.39 -8.26 6.58
CA ALA A 246 3.36 -6.80 6.56
C ALA A 246 2.11 -6.24 5.84
N VAL A 247 1.67 -6.87 4.75
CA VAL A 247 0.40 -6.50 4.07
C VAL A 247 -0.79 -6.77 4.97
N ALA A 248 -0.83 -7.93 5.63
CA ALA A 248 -1.93 -8.36 6.48
C ALA A 248 -1.96 -7.66 7.86
N ALA A 249 -0.88 -6.96 8.25
CA ALA A 249 -0.76 -6.34 9.56
C ALA A 249 -1.91 -5.35 9.85
N GLY A 250 -2.35 -4.58 8.86
CA GLY A 250 -3.48 -3.66 9.00
C GLY A 250 -4.79 -4.37 9.33
N ASP A 251 -5.05 -5.49 8.70
CA ASP A 251 -6.27 -6.27 8.85
C ASP A 251 -6.25 -7.14 10.12
N LEU A 252 -5.06 -7.61 10.53
CA LEU A 252 -4.88 -8.49 11.69
C LEU A 252 -4.54 -7.75 12.99
N GLY A 253 -4.46 -6.42 12.99
CA GLY A 253 -4.26 -5.61 14.19
C GLY A 253 -2.82 -5.32 14.57
N GLY A 254 -1.87 -5.57 13.68
CA GLY A 254 -0.46 -5.22 13.81
C GLY A 254 0.48 -6.30 13.28
N ILE A 255 1.73 -5.90 13.01
CA ILE A 255 2.77 -6.81 12.47
C ILE A 255 3.09 -7.97 13.43
N GLU A 256 3.03 -7.72 14.74
CA GLU A 256 3.33 -8.72 15.76
C GLU A 256 2.27 -9.83 15.77
N VAL A 257 1.01 -9.46 15.53
CA VAL A 257 -0.09 -10.42 15.40
C VAL A 257 0.05 -11.16 14.08
N SER A 258 0.21 -10.45 12.98
CA SER A 258 0.31 -11.01 11.63
C SER A 258 1.50 -11.98 11.50
N ALA A 259 2.64 -11.66 12.09
CA ALA A 259 3.83 -12.51 12.08
C ALA A 259 3.64 -13.88 12.79
N ASN A 260 2.66 -13.97 13.69
CA ASN A 260 2.34 -15.20 14.41
C ASN A 260 1.20 -16.01 13.76
N ARG A 261 0.57 -15.50 12.71
CA ARG A 261 -0.50 -16.23 12.00
C ARG A 261 0.08 -17.08 10.89
N LEU A 262 -0.35 -18.34 10.87
CA LEU A 262 -0.19 -19.21 9.71
C LEU A 262 -1.33 -19.01 8.74
N VAL A 263 -1.32 -19.76 7.64
CA VAL A 263 -2.41 -19.80 6.67
C VAL A 263 -2.72 -21.24 6.28
N ILE A 264 -4.01 -21.53 6.13
CA ILE A 264 -4.47 -22.68 5.35
C ILE A 264 -4.73 -22.16 3.95
N THR A 265 -4.10 -22.74 2.94
CA THR A 265 -4.20 -22.26 1.55
C THR A 265 -4.24 -23.44 0.57
N ILE A 266 -5.01 -23.30 -0.50
CA ILE A 266 -4.96 -24.24 -1.61
C ILE A 266 -3.58 -24.20 -2.26
N GLY A 267 -3.15 -25.32 -2.83
CA GLY A 267 -1.83 -25.45 -3.45
C GLY A 267 -1.79 -25.02 -4.91
N LEU A 268 -0.58 -24.97 -5.46
CA LEU A 268 -0.40 -24.67 -6.89
C LEU A 268 -1.01 -25.75 -7.79
N ASP A 269 -0.89 -27.05 -7.38
CA ASP A 269 -1.50 -28.16 -8.12
C ASP A 269 -3.03 -28.13 -8.03
N THR A 270 -3.58 -27.71 -6.89
CA THR A 270 -5.04 -27.54 -6.72
C THR A 270 -5.61 -26.53 -7.74
N ILE A 271 -4.89 -25.41 -7.95
CA ILE A 271 -5.30 -24.34 -8.89
C ILE A 271 -5.28 -24.86 -10.34
N VAL A 272 -4.32 -25.69 -10.70
CA VAL A 272 -4.14 -26.16 -12.09
C VAL A 272 -4.57 -27.63 -12.28
N TYR A 273 -5.23 -28.25 -11.30
CA TYR A 273 -5.66 -29.63 -11.32
C TYR A 273 -6.61 -29.94 -12.51
N ASN A 274 -7.56 -29.05 -12.75
CA ASN A 274 -8.42 -29.15 -13.94
C ASN A 274 -7.70 -28.47 -15.12
N PRO A 275 -7.26 -29.23 -16.16
CA PRO A 275 -6.50 -28.68 -17.28
C PRO A 275 -7.29 -27.70 -18.15
N GLU A 276 -8.63 -27.76 -18.13
CA GLU A 276 -9.51 -26.86 -18.86
C GLU A 276 -9.91 -25.62 -18.04
N ALA A 277 -9.37 -25.48 -16.82
CA ALA A 277 -9.64 -24.35 -15.96
C ALA A 277 -9.29 -23.02 -16.63
N VAL A 278 -10.11 -22.02 -16.39
CA VAL A 278 -9.80 -20.61 -16.64
C VAL A 278 -9.14 -20.06 -15.39
N GLY A 279 -7.83 -19.85 -15.46
CA GLY A 279 -7.02 -19.27 -14.36
C GLY A 279 -6.64 -17.83 -14.66
N ILE A 280 -7.18 -16.88 -13.91
CA ILE A 280 -6.95 -15.45 -14.11
C ILE A 280 -6.24 -14.87 -12.89
N ILE A 281 -5.12 -14.19 -13.12
CA ILE A 281 -4.46 -13.36 -12.12
C ILE A 281 -4.69 -11.89 -12.47
N ILE A 282 -5.26 -11.14 -11.51
CA ILE A 282 -5.42 -9.70 -11.62
C ILE A 282 -4.25 -8.97 -10.96
N ALA A 283 -3.71 -7.98 -11.64
CA ALA A 283 -2.70 -7.09 -11.07
C ALA A 283 -2.96 -5.64 -11.46
N ALA A 284 -3.04 -4.79 -10.48
CA ALA A 284 -3.14 -3.35 -10.65
C ALA A 284 -1.92 -2.67 -10.02
N GLY A 285 -1.40 -1.68 -10.72
CA GLY A 285 -0.42 -0.81 -10.13
C GLY A 285 1.03 -1.03 -10.54
N GLU A 286 1.74 0.10 -10.67
CA GLU A 286 3.17 0.10 -11.05
C GLU A 286 4.06 -0.60 -10.00
N ALA A 287 3.66 -0.60 -8.73
CA ALA A 287 4.36 -1.31 -7.68
C ALA A 287 4.50 -2.81 -7.97
N LYS A 288 3.56 -3.39 -8.73
CA LYS A 288 3.59 -4.79 -9.16
C LYS A 288 4.27 -5.04 -10.51
N ALA A 289 4.69 -3.99 -11.22
CA ALA A 289 5.19 -4.13 -12.59
C ALA A 289 6.44 -5.04 -12.71
N GLY A 290 7.31 -5.04 -11.70
CA GLY A 290 8.47 -5.94 -11.65
C GLY A 290 8.07 -7.39 -11.58
N ILE A 291 7.25 -7.75 -10.60
CA ILE A 291 6.82 -9.13 -10.38
C ILE A 291 5.90 -9.65 -11.50
N VAL A 292 5.11 -8.78 -12.10
CA VAL A 292 4.29 -9.10 -13.28
C VAL A 292 5.17 -9.48 -14.45
N LYS A 293 6.22 -8.68 -14.74
CA LYS A 293 7.20 -9.00 -15.78
C LYS A 293 7.85 -10.35 -15.52
N ASP A 294 8.38 -10.57 -14.32
CA ASP A 294 9.06 -11.80 -13.96
C ASP A 294 8.13 -13.02 -14.09
N SER A 295 6.88 -12.90 -13.70
CA SER A 295 5.88 -13.98 -13.79
C SER A 295 5.47 -14.29 -15.23
N LEU A 296 5.37 -13.28 -16.09
CA LEU A 296 4.91 -13.45 -17.47
C LEU A 296 6.02 -13.83 -18.46
N GLU A 297 7.26 -13.39 -18.23
CA GLU A 297 8.38 -13.56 -19.14
C GLU A 297 9.34 -14.68 -18.71
N THR A 298 9.21 -15.24 -17.48
CA THR A 298 10.04 -16.34 -16.97
C THR A 298 9.37 -17.69 -17.21
N LYS A 299 10.14 -18.71 -17.54
CA LYS A 299 9.66 -20.11 -17.61
C LYS A 299 9.17 -20.57 -16.23
N LEU A 300 8.35 -21.64 -16.23
CA LEU A 300 7.84 -22.26 -15.02
C LEU A 300 8.91 -22.38 -13.94
N SER A 301 8.67 -21.74 -12.79
CA SER A 301 9.65 -21.63 -11.69
C SER A 301 8.94 -21.49 -10.34
N ASN A 302 9.45 -22.16 -9.32
CA ASN A 302 9.00 -21.98 -7.94
C ASN A 302 9.46 -20.65 -7.31
N VAL A 303 10.40 -19.94 -7.94
CA VAL A 303 10.78 -18.58 -7.55
C VAL A 303 9.65 -17.59 -7.82
N TYR A 304 8.87 -17.87 -8.86
CA TYR A 304 7.69 -17.09 -9.25
C TYR A 304 6.48 -18.02 -9.34
N PRO A 305 5.80 -18.31 -8.24
CA PRO A 305 4.72 -19.30 -8.19
C PRO A 305 3.62 -19.07 -9.23
N ALA A 306 3.31 -17.82 -9.56
CA ALA A 306 2.32 -17.47 -10.57
C ALA A 306 2.65 -18.04 -11.98
N THR A 307 3.90 -18.41 -12.23
CA THR A 307 4.30 -19.08 -13.49
C THR A 307 3.62 -20.44 -13.68
N VAL A 308 3.03 -21.03 -12.65
CA VAL A 308 2.27 -22.29 -12.73
C VAL A 308 1.13 -22.22 -13.74
N LEU A 309 0.56 -21.01 -13.97
CA LEU A 309 -0.48 -20.81 -14.98
C LEU A 309 -0.05 -21.16 -16.41
N GLN A 310 1.25 -21.33 -16.69
CA GLN A 310 1.73 -21.88 -17.96
C GLN A 310 1.25 -23.33 -18.21
N LYS A 311 0.80 -24.04 -17.16
CA LYS A 311 0.18 -25.37 -17.30
C LYS A 311 -1.27 -25.31 -17.81
N LEU A 312 -1.92 -24.15 -17.72
CA LEU A 312 -3.31 -23.97 -18.15
C LEU A 312 -3.37 -23.39 -19.55
N LYS A 313 -4.13 -24.01 -20.42
CA LYS A 313 -4.44 -23.48 -21.75
C LYS A 313 -5.16 -22.12 -21.70
N ASN A 314 -5.97 -21.93 -20.67
CA ASN A 314 -6.75 -20.73 -20.42
C ASN A 314 -6.16 -19.90 -19.23
N GLY A 315 -4.86 -20.03 -18.94
CA GLY A 315 -4.15 -19.17 -18.00
C GLY A 315 -4.00 -17.74 -18.53
N ARG A 316 -4.29 -16.73 -17.73
CA ARG A 316 -4.31 -15.30 -18.13
C ARG A 316 -3.80 -14.40 -17.01
N PHE A 317 -3.26 -13.25 -17.41
CA PHE A 317 -3.13 -12.09 -16.52
C PHE A 317 -3.99 -10.95 -17.03
N TYR A 318 -4.74 -10.32 -16.15
CA TYR A 318 -5.43 -9.07 -16.42
C TYR A 318 -4.74 -7.95 -15.67
N LEU A 319 -4.32 -6.91 -16.38
CA LEU A 319 -3.39 -5.91 -15.90
C LEU A 319 -3.94 -4.50 -16.12
N THR A 320 -3.66 -3.59 -15.18
CA THR A 320 -3.67 -2.17 -15.51
C THR A 320 -2.42 -1.78 -16.28
N LYS A 321 -2.44 -0.63 -16.97
CA LYS A 321 -1.25 -0.09 -17.67
C LYS A 321 -0.05 0.01 -16.74
N GLY A 322 -0.24 0.48 -15.50
CA GLY A 322 0.82 0.57 -14.51
C GLY A 322 1.44 -0.78 -14.20
N ALA A 323 0.62 -1.82 -13.96
CA ALA A 323 1.13 -3.17 -13.69
C ALA A 323 1.91 -3.77 -14.87
N GLY A 324 1.58 -3.37 -16.11
CA GLY A 324 2.23 -3.84 -17.31
C GLY A 324 3.41 -2.99 -17.81
N VAL A 325 3.72 -1.87 -17.17
CA VAL A 325 4.67 -0.87 -17.71
C VAL A 325 6.09 -1.38 -17.93
N ARG A 326 6.50 -2.43 -17.22
CA ARG A 326 7.84 -3.04 -17.35
C ARG A 326 7.90 -4.23 -18.29
N LEU A 327 6.78 -4.70 -18.82
CA LEU A 327 6.76 -5.76 -19.83
C LEU A 327 7.57 -5.34 -21.05
N THR A 328 8.28 -6.28 -21.65
CA THR A 328 9.06 -6.02 -22.86
C THR A 328 8.20 -5.45 -23.99
N ASP A 329 6.98 -5.97 -24.17
CA ASP A 329 6.03 -5.46 -25.17
C ASP A 329 5.61 -4.01 -24.88
N SER A 330 5.41 -3.64 -23.60
CA SER A 330 5.06 -2.26 -23.18
C SER A 330 6.22 -1.30 -23.38
N MET A 331 7.44 -1.75 -23.07
CA MET A 331 8.66 -0.94 -23.32
C MET A 331 8.89 -0.69 -24.80
N ASP A 332 8.69 -1.71 -25.64
CA ASP A 332 8.77 -1.57 -27.09
C ASP A 332 7.75 -0.53 -27.58
N ALA A 333 6.50 -0.68 -27.16
CA ALA A 333 5.45 0.27 -27.55
C ALA A 333 5.73 1.71 -27.05
N TYR A 334 6.29 1.88 -25.85
CA TYR A 334 6.64 3.20 -25.30
C TYR A 334 7.67 3.91 -26.19
N TYR A 335 8.71 3.21 -26.66
CA TYR A 335 9.75 3.82 -27.47
C TYR A 335 9.39 3.91 -28.98
N GLU A 336 8.68 2.92 -29.51
CA GLU A 336 8.38 2.83 -30.95
C GLU A 336 7.13 3.65 -31.36
N LYS A 337 6.21 3.91 -30.42
CA LYS A 337 4.93 4.58 -30.71
C LYS A 337 4.85 5.99 -30.12
N GLY A 338 4.05 6.83 -30.77
CA GLY A 338 3.80 8.20 -30.34
C GLY A 338 4.97 9.17 -30.58
N GLN A 339 4.78 10.40 -30.13
CA GLN A 339 5.80 11.44 -30.26
C GLN A 339 7.03 11.10 -29.42
N TRP A 340 8.22 11.34 -29.97
CA TRP A 340 9.44 11.28 -29.21
C TRP A 340 9.57 12.54 -28.33
N ILE A 341 9.67 12.34 -27.03
CA ILE A 341 9.83 13.40 -26.03
C ILE A 341 11.19 13.28 -25.35
N TRP A 342 11.66 14.34 -24.72
CA TRP A 342 12.99 14.39 -24.09
C TRP A 342 13.17 13.31 -23.03
N GLU A 343 12.15 13.02 -22.27
CA GLU A 343 12.14 11.98 -21.24
C GLU A 343 12.47 10.59 -21.79
N LYS A 344 12.07 10.29 -23.04
CA LYS A 344 12.46 9.04 -23.71
C LYS A 344 13.98 9.00 -23.98
N THR A 345 14.56 10.15 -24.35
CA THR A 345 16.01 10.27 -24.56
C THR A 345 16.75 10.07 -23.26
N GLU A 346 16.39 10.80 -22.20
CA GLU A 346 17.00 10.63 -20.87
C GLU A 346 16.95 9.17 -20.39
N ARG A 347 15.76 8.57 -20.40
CA ARG A 347 15.53 7.20 -19.96
C ARG A 347 16.39 6.22 -20.75
N SER A 348 16.35 6.27 -22.07
CA SER A 348 17.07 5.30 -22.91
C SER A 348 18.59 5.40 -22.75
N VAL A 349 19.16 6.61 -22.62
CA VAL A 349 20.59 6.82 -22.41
C VAL A 349 21.03 6.34 -21.02
N ILE A 350 20.26 6.65 -19.98
CA ILE A 350 20.54 6.21 -18.59
C ILE A 350 20.47 4.67 -18.51
N ASP A 351 19.45 4.06 -19.11
CA ASP A 351 19.29 2.60 -19.14
C ASP A 351 20.41 1.92 -19.96
N LEU A 352 20.89 2.55 -21.03
CA LEU A 352 22.04 2.08 -21.78
C LEU A 352 23.31 2.08 -20.93
N CYS A 353 23.57 3.17 -20.17
CA CYS A 353 24.71 3.22 -19.25
C CYS A 353 24.68 2.05 -18.26
N LYS A 354 23.51 1.77 -17.65
CA LYS A 354 23.32 0.64 -16.74
C LYS A 354 23.51 -0.70 -17.42
N LYS A 355 22.91 -0.90 -18.60
CA LYS A 355 22.99 -2.14 -19.40
C LYS A 355 24.43 -2.51 -19.78
N LEU A 356 25.24 -1.50 -20.16
CA LEU A 356 26.62 -1.69 -20.57
C LEU A 356 27.62 -1.62 -19.40
N GLY A 357 27.21 -1.15 -18.20
CA GLY A 357 28.11 -0.87 -17.08
C GLY A 357 29.14 0.20 -17.42
N LYS A 358 28.82 1.15 -18.31
CA LYS A 358 29.71 2.21 -18.77
C LYS A 358 29.31 3.58 -18.22
N TYR A 359 30.29 4.37 -17.85
CA TYR A 359 30.06 5.78 -17.55
C TYR A 359 29.59 6.55 -18.77
N GLY A 360 28.74 7.58 -18.58
CA GLY A 360 28.17 8.36 -19.66
C GLY A 360 29.24 8.91 -20.64
N HIS A 361 30.33 9.50 -20.13
CA HIS A 361 31.44 10.01 -20.94
C HIS A 361 32.20 8.92 -21.75
N ARG A 362 31.95 7.64 -21.49
CA ARG A 362 32.51 6.48 -22.24
C ARG A 362 31.56 5.86 -23.24
N ILE A 363 30.30 6.30 -23.24
CA ILE A 363 29.31 5.87 -24.24
C ILE A 363 29.65 6.56 -25.57
N LYS A 364 29.80 5.77 -26.63
CA LYS A 364 30.07 6.25 -27.98
C LYS A 364 28.83 6.21 -28.85
N LEU A 365 28.81 6.97 -29.93
CA LEU A 365 27.72 6.93 -30.92
C LEU A 365 27.45 5.51 -31.43
N ALA A 366 28.48 4.67 -31.54
CA ALA A 366 28.35 3.27 -31.95
C ALA A 366 27.52 2.48 -30.90
N ASP A 367 27.71 2.72 -29.58
CA ASP A 367 26.92 2.08 -28.52
C ASP A 367 25.44 2.49 -28.64
N LEU A 368 25.18 3.79 -28.88
CA LEU A 368 23.82 4.34 -29.04
C LEU A 368 23.12 3.75 -30.26
N LYS A 369 23.83 3.64 -31.42
CA LYS A 369 23.28 3.07 -32.64
C LYS A 369 23.03 1.56 -32.56
N ALA A 370 23.78 0.84 -31.73
CA ALA A 370 23.63 -0.60 -31.53
C ALA A 370 22.49 -0.97 -30.57
N ASP A 371 22.08 -0.08 -29.66
CA ASP A 371 21.02 -0.37 -28.70
C ASP A 371 19.63 -0.25 -29.34
N LYS A 372 18.71 -1.07 -28.86
CA LYS A 372 17.35 -1.18 -29.36
C LYS A 372 16.57 0.13 -29.31
N TYR A 373 16.72 0.89 -28.22
CA TYR A 373 15.91 2.06 -27.95
C TYR A 373 16.65 3.38 -28.27
N THR A 374 17.93 3.50 -27.90
CA THR A 374 18.67 4.75 -28.17
C THR A 374 18.85 5.01 -29.66
N LYS A 375 18.88 3.98 -30.54
CA LYS A 375 18.91 4.18 -31.99
C LYS A 375 17.68 4.90 -32.56
N LEU A 376 16.57 4.94 -31.80
CA LEU A 376 15.32 5.63 -32.19
C LEU A 376 15.32 7.11 -31.83
N ILE A 377 16.34 7.61 -31.13
CA ILE A 377 16.45 9.02 -30.73
C ILE A 377 16.52 9.88 -32.02
N PRO A 378 15.64 10.85 -32.21
CA PRO A 378 15.76 11.81 -33.30
C PRO A 378 17.08 12.59 -33.20
N ASP A 379 17.70 12.89 -34.35
CA ASP A 379 18.96 13.65 -34.44
C ASP A 379 20.09 13.11 -33.57
N LEU A 380 20.14 11.77 -33.41
CA LEU A 380 21.14 11.06 -32.63
C LEU A 380 22.56 11.44 -33.05
N SER A 381 23.36 11.95 -32.12
CA SER A 381 24.72 12.44 -32.35
C SER A 381 25.69 12.03 -31.23
N GLU A 382 26.96 12.34 -31.37
CA GLU A 382 27.98 12.17 -30.34
C GLU A 382 27.70 13.04 -29.11
N ASP A 383 26.97 14.15 -29.27
CA ASP A 383 26.63 15.08 -28.19
C ASP A 383 25.39 14.64 -27.39
N THR A 384 24.60 13.67 -27.86
CA THR A 384 23.35 13.24 -27.21
C THR A 384 23.56 12.88 -25.74
N VAL A 385 24.64 12.15 -25.40
CA VAL A 385 24.93 11.78 -24.01
C VAL A 385 25.29 12.99 -23.16
N ASN A 386 26.05 13.95 -23.71
CA ASN A 386 26.41 15.20 -23.00
C ASN A 386 25.17 16.07 -22.72
N GLN A 387 24.19 16.09 -23.64
CA GLN A 387 22.93 16.78 -23.39
C GLN A 387 22.16 16.15 -22.24
N VAL A 388 22.12 14.83 -22.13
CA VAL A 388 21.49 14.12 -21.00
C VAL A 388 22.25 14.38 -19.70
N ILE A 389 23.59 14.37 -19.71
CA ILE A 389 24.42 14.73 -18.55
C ILE A 389 24.06 16.14 -18.07
N LYS A 390 24.07 17.14 -18.98
CA LYS A 390 23.71 18.53 -18.64
C LYS A 390 22.30 18.68 -18.07
N SER A 391 21.34 17.91 -18.60
CA SER A 391 19.97 17.89 -18.07
C SER A 391 19.92 17.41 -16.63
N ILE A 392 20.60 16.32 -16.30
CA ILE A 392 20.67 15.81 -14.92
C ILE A 392 21.43 16.76 -14.00
N GLU A 393 22.53 17.37 -14.48
CA GLU A 393 23.27 18.41 -13.74
C GLU A 393 22.39 19.63 -13.41
N ALA A 394 21.55 20.08 -14.34
CA ALA A 394 20.59 21.16 -14.12
C ALA A 394 19.55 20.81 -13.05
N LYS A 395 19.03 19.58 -13.06
CA LYS A 395 18.11 19.08 -12.01
C LYS A 395 18.78 19.05 -10.63
N LEU A 396 20.06 18.65 -10.55
CA LEU A 396 20.86 18.70 -9.33
C LEU A 396 21.13 20.13 -8.87
N ALA A 397 21.47 21.04 -9.78
CA ALA A 397 21.69 22.44 -9.47
C ALA A 397 20.45 23.08 -8.85
N LYS A 398 19.26 22.81 -9.42
CA LYS A 398 17.97 23.26 -8.88
C LYS A 398 17.70 22.69 -7.46
N GLY A 399 18.07 21.44 -7.19
CA GLY A 399 17.92 20.84 -5.86
C GLY A 399 18.90 21.36 -4.79
N LEU A 400 19.92 22.13 -5.22
CA LEU A 400 20.91 22.78 -4.34
C LEU A 400 20.58 24.25 -4.07
N GLU A 401 19.53 24.79 -4.68
CA GLU A 401 19.09 26.16 -4.45
C GLU A 401 18.48 26.28 -3.05
N GLN A 402 18.89 27.34 -2.34
CA GLN A 402 18.27 27.74 -1.08
C GLN A 402 17.29 28.86 -1.39
N GLU A 403 16.04 28.60 -1.07
CA GLU A 403 14.96 29.55 -1.30
C GLU A 403 14.76 30.46 -0.09
N THR A 404 14.41 31.72 -0.31
CA THR A 404 14.14 32.72 0.72
C THR A 404 12.72 33.25 0.61
N ASP A 405 12.22 33.79 1.72
CA ASP A 405 10.92 34.47 1.80
C ASP A 405 9.73 33.61 1.37
N GLN A 406 9.80 32.29 1.63
CA GLN A 406 8.76 31.35 1.29
C GLN A 406 7.85 31.02 2.49
N VAL A 407 6.57 30.80 2.20
CA VAL A 407 5.63 30.15 3.12
C VAL A 407 5.39 28.74 2.60
N LEU A 408 6.02 27.78 3.28
CA LEU A 408 6.02 26.37 2.88
C LEU A 408 4.91 25.63 3.63
N LEU A 409 4.07 24.91 2.91
CA LEU A 409 3.09 23.99 3.47
C LEU A 409 3.37 22.58 2.99
N HIS A 410 3.92 21.75 3.84
CA HIS A 410 4.17 20.34 3.57
C HIS A 410 2.96 19.51 3.99
N THR A 411 2.38 18.76 3.04
CA THR A 411 1.22 17.92 3.32
C THR A 411 1.52 16.44 3.11
N GLY A 412 0.98 15.59 3.99
CA GLY A 412 1.06 14.14 3.89
C GLY A 412 -0.30 13.49 4.11
N PRO A 413 -0.63 12.43 3.37
CA PRO A 413 -1.80 11.60 3.67
C PRO A 413 -1.75 11.00 5.08
N HIS A 414 -0.61 10.44 5.48
CA HIS A 414 -0.34 9.87 6.80
C HIS A 414 0.83 10.60 7.49
N HIS A 415 1.06 10.28 8.76
CA HIS A 415 1.96 10.99 9.66
C HIS A 415 3.47 10.77 9.41
N ASP A 416 3.86 9.90 8.51
CA ASP A 416 5.26 9.59 8.18
C ASP A 416 5.62 9.90 6.72
N ASP A 417 4.63 10.16 5.87
CA ASP A 417 4.81 10.33 4.43
C ASP A 417 5.79 11.47 4.07
N ILE A 418 5.67 12.60 4.77
CA ILE A 418 6.50 13.78 4.49
C ILE A 418 7.97 13.49 4.82
N SER A 419 8.22 12.91 6.00
CA SER A 419 9.58 12.63 6.46
C SER A 419 10.26 11.55 5.62
N LEU A 420 9.53 10.50 5.25
CA LEU A 420 10.03 9.42 4.40
C LEU A 420 10.26 9.84 2.95
N GLY A 421 9.49 10.83 2.47
CA GLY A 421 9.54 11.29 1.08
C GLY A 421 10.61 12.33 0.81
N ILE A 422 10.62 13.43 1.57
CA ILE A 422 11.39 14.64 1.22
C ILE A 422 12.11 15.33 2.39
N LEU A 423 12.30 14.67 3.52
CA LEU A 423 12.96 15.29 4.69
C LEU A 423 14.29 15.99 4.36
N PRO A 424 15.22 15.43 3.53
CA PRO A 424 16.47 16.11 3.18
C PRO A 424 16.29 17.44 2.44
N HIS A 425 15.21 17.59 1.68
CA HIS A 425 14.84 18.87 1.06
C HIS A 425 14.32 19.84 2.12
N ILE A 426 13.41 19.39 2.98
CA ILE A 426 12.78 20.21 4.01
C ILE A 426 13.84 20.79 4.96
N THR A 427 14.74 19.96 5.47
CA THR A 427 15.79 20.40 6.42
C THR A 427 16.68 21.51 5.85
N ASN A 428 16.92 21.50 4.52
CA ASN A 428 17.65 22.57 3.87
C ASN A 428 16.90 23.90 3.89
N GLN A 429 15.57 23.88 3.80
CA GLN A 429 14.73 25.07 3.74
C GLN A 429 14.36 25.60 5.13
N LEU A 430 14.29 24.73 6.14
CA LEU A 430 13.94 25.10 7.52
C LEU A 430 14.96 26.02 8.19
N TYR A 431 16.24 25.92 7.82
CA TYR A 431 17.31 26.74 8.42
C TYR A 431 17.46 28.12 7.76
N GLU A 432 16.66 28.43 6.73
CA GLU A 432 16.57 29.78 6.18
C GLU A 432 15.58 30.61 7.03
N PRO A 433 16.06 31.66 7.76
CA PRO A 433 15.23 32.38 8.73
C PRO A 433 14.04 33.13 8.12
N SER A 434 14.10 33.49 6.83
CA SER A 434 13.03 34.18 6.12
C SER A 434 11.87 33.25 5.74
N ASN A 435 12.05 31.94 5.79
CA ASN A 435 11.04 30.97 5.45
C ASN A 435 10.10 30.65 6.63
N GLY A 436 8.80 30.62 6.35
CA GLY A 436 7.80 30.06 7.25
C GLY A 436 7.47 28.62 6.86
N ALA A 437 7.54 27.66 7.80
CA ALA A 437 7.22 26.27 7.53
C ALA A 437 5.99 25.79 8.32
N HIS A 438 5.05 25.18 7.60
CA HIS A 438 3.85 24.56 8.12
C HIS A 438 3.76 23.11 7.63
N PHE A 439 3.22 22.24 8.47
CA PHE A 439 3.04 20.82 8.18
C PHE A 439 1.58 20.44 8.38
N SER A 440 1.05 19.60 7.51
CA SER A 440 -0.32 19.16 7.63
C SER A 440 -0.48 17.68 7.30
N VAL A 441 -1.03 16.93 8.25
CA VAL A 441 -1.47 15.57 8.02
C VAL A 441 -2.97 15.55 7.75
N LEU A 442 -3.35 14.92 6.64
CA LEU A 442 -4.71 15.02 6.13
C LEU A 442 -5.64 13.96 6.70
N THR A 443 -5.12 12.77 7.10
CA THR A 443 -5.92 11.74 7.76
C THR A 443 -5.50 11.52 9.22
N SER A 444 -6.34 10.84 9.98
CA SER A 444 -6.05 10.58 11.41
C SER A 444 -5.04 9.45 11.64
N GLY A 445 -4.80 8.57 10.66
CA GLY A 445 -3.87 7.44 10.75
C GLY A 445 -4.15 6.45 11.89
N PHE A 446 -5.35 6.43 12.47
CA PHE A 446 -5.67 5.66 13.67
C PHE A 446 -5.53 4.15 13.49
N THR A 447 -5.70 3.62 12.27
CA THR A 447 -5.60 2.19 11.98
C THR A 447 -4.19 1.64 12.18
N ALA A 448 -3.18 2.50 12.12
CA ALA A 448 -1.78 2.12 12.31
C ALA A 448 -1.38 1.94 13.80
N VAL A 449 -2.25 2.36 14.75
CA VAL A 449 -1.98 2.22 16.19
C VAL A 449 -2.61 0.93 16.72
N THR A 450 -1.80 -0.01 17.20
CA THR A 450 -2.27 -1.31 17.71
C THR A 450 -3.02 -1.17 19.03
N ASN A 451 -3.93 -2.12 19.31
CA ASN A 451 -4.61 -2.19 20.60
C ASN A 451 -3.62 -2.38 21.75
N THR A 452 -2.60 -3.24 21.54
CA THR A 452 -1.54 -3.50 22.53
C THR A 452 -0.80 -2.23 22.91
N PHE A 453 -0.38 -1.42 21.93
CA PHE A 453 0.29 -0.14 22.19
C PHE A 453 -0.56 0.79 23.09
N VAL A 454 -1.86 0.90 22.80
CA VAL A 454 -2.77 1.73 23.60
C VAL A 454 -2.94 1.16 25.01
N ILE A 455 -3.13 -0.16 25.14
CA ILE A 455 -3.28 -0.83 26.45
C ILE A 455 -2.04 -0.56 27.32
N ASP A 456 -0.84 -0.79 26.78
CA ASP A 456 0.42 -0.61 27.51
C ASP A 456 0.61 0.85 27.94
N THR A 457 0.30 1.79 27.04
CA THR A 457 0.35 3.23 27.33
C THR A 457 -0.65 3.61 28.42
N LEU A 458 -1.87 3.10 28.38
CA LEU A 458 -2.89 3.36 29.40
C LEU A 458 -2.56 2.73 30.77
N GLN A 459 -1.99 1.53 30.78
CA GLN A 459 -1.51 0.88 32.00
C GLN A 459 -0.39 1.69 32.65
N PHE A 460 0.55 2.18 31.85
CA PHE A 460 1.61 3.05 32.37
C PHE A 460 1.06 4.40 32.82
N THR A 461 0.09 4.98 32.10
CA THR A 461 -0.63 6.19 32.52
C THR A 461 -1.30 6.01 33.89
N LYS A 462 -1.91 4.85 34.12
CA LYS A 462 -2.51 4.53 35.43
C LYS A 462 -1.45 4.49 36.55
N LYS A 463 -0.28 3.87 36.30
CA LYS A 463 0.83 3.87 37.28
C LYS A 463 1.31 5.28 37.61
N ILE A 464 1.39 6.17 36.62
CA ILE A 464 1.78 7.57 36.81
C ILE A 464 0.73 8.35 37.61
N LEU A 465 -0.55 8.14 37.35
CA LEU A 465 -1.66 8.73 38.09
C LEU A 465 -1.69 8.29 39.55
N ASP A 466 -1.56 6.98 39.78
CA ASP A 466 -1.60 6.38 41.13
C ASP A 466 -0.36 6.75 41.95
N GLY A 467 0.79 6.87 41.32
CA GLY A 467 2.05 7.31 41.90
C GLY A 467 2.17 8.83 42.07
N GLY A 468 1.12 9.62 41.77
CA GLY A 468 1.12 11.08 41.92
C GLY A 468 2.08 11.83 40.96
N LYS A 469 2.58 11.17 39.93
CA LYS A 469 3.56 11.74 38.98
C LYS A 469 2.93 12.55 37.84
N ALA A 470 1.61 12.53 37.68
CA ALA A 470 0.87 13.39 36.77
C ALA A 470 0.33 14.61 37.53
N GLN A 471 1.19 15.57 37.85
CA GLN A 471 0.85 16.71 38.73
C GLN A 471 -0.32 17.55 38.21
N MET A 472 -0.47 17.67 36.88
CA MET A 472 -1.50 18.50 36.25
C MET A 472 -2.94 18.14 36.68
N VAL A 473 -3.23 16.86 36.95
CA VAL A 473 -4.56 16.41 37.37
C VAL A 473 -4.91 16.73 38.80
N ASN A 474 -3.98 17.30 39.58
CA ASN A 474 -4.20 17.75 40.95
C ASN A 474 -4.69 19.20 41.05
N TYR A 475 -4.66 19.94 39.89
CA TYR A 475 -5.20 21.29 39.82
C TYR A 475 -6.68 21.21 39.41
N GLU A 476 -7.56 21.86 40.20
CA GLU A 476 -9.01 21.79 39.98
C GLU A 476 -9.44 22.32 38.62
N ASP A 477 -8.82 23.40 38.16
CA ASP A 477 -9.10 24.02 36.86
C ASP A 477 -8.64 23.21 35.67
N PHE A 478 -7.80 22.18 35.84
CA PHE A 478 -7.39 21.30 34.74
C PHE A 478 -8.58 20.60 34.02
N PHE A 479 -9.65 20.33 34.75
CA PHE A 479 -10.88 19.73 34.23
C PHE A 479 -11.99 20.75 33.95
N SER A 480 -11.72 22.05 34.10
CA SER A 480 -12.73 23.08 33.90
C SER A 480 -13.00 23.34 32.44
N VAL A 481 -14.23 23.71 32.09
CA VAL A 481 -14.62 24.13 30.75
C VAL A 481 -13.80 25.36 30.34
N GLY A 482 -13.19 25.31 29.17
CA GLY A 482 -12.36 26.41 28.65
C GLY A 482 -10.91 26.41 29.16
N TYR A 483 -10.49 25.44 29.98
CA TYR A 483 -9.08 25.29 30.32
C TYR A 483 -8.23 25.00 29.06
N THR A 484 -7.21 25.80 28.87
CA THR A 484 -6.27 25.60 27.74
C THR A 484 -5.31 24.47 28.06
N LEU A 485 -5.50 23.35 27.41
CA LEU A 485 -4.60 22.22 27.53
C LEU A 485 -3.27 22.52 26.80
N LYS A 486 -2.20 22.64 27.57
CA LYS A 486 -0.86 23.01 27.08
C LYS A 486 -0.17 21.80 26.40
N THR A 487 -0.71 21.35 25.29
CA THR A 487 -0.24 20.15 24.57
C THR A 487 1.18 20.31 24.03
N ASP A 488 1.60 21.53 23.68
CA ASP A 488 2.96 21.86 23.27
C ASP A 488 4.00 21.53 24.34
N LYS A 489 3.67 21.66 25.61
CA LYS A 489 4.57 21.35 26.74
C LYS A 489 4.91 19.86 26.80
N ASP A 490 3.99 18.99 26.43
CA ASP A 490 4.21 17.56 26.41
C ASP A 490 5.27 17.21 25.32
N VAL A 491 5.22 17.89 24.18
CA VAL A 491 6.18 17.74 23.08
C VAL A 491 7.60 18.12 23.52
N TYR A 492 7.76 19.33 24.07
CA TYR A 492 9.08 19.80 24.51
C TYR A 492 9.64 18.98 25.67
N HIS A 493 8.79 18.55 26.62
CA HIS A 493 9.18 17.66 27.70
C HIS A 493 9.67 16.30 27.15
N PHE A 494 8.95 15.73 26.19
CA PHE A 494 9.33 14.47 25.58
C PHE A 494 10.71 14.59 24.88
N LEU A 495 10.90 15.60 24.04
CA LEU A 495 12.14 15.81 23.28
C LEU A 495 13.34 16.09 24.16
N ALA A 496 13.17 16.85 25.26
CA ALA A 496 14.24 17.05 26.25
C ALA A 496 14.69 15.71 26.85
N ASN A 497 13.77 14.75 26.99
CA ASN A 497 14.07 13.42 27.51
C ASN A 497 14.52 12.41 26.44
N VAL A 498 14.33 12.70 25.16
CA VAL A 498 15.06 12.04 24.08
C VAL A 498 16.54 12.40 24.18
N ALA A 499 16.87 13.69 24.30
CA ALA A 499 18.23 14.19 24.39
C ALA A 499 19.00 13.67 25.62
N SER A 500 18.30 13.49 26.75
CA SER A 500 18.88 12.94 27.99
C SER A 500 18.82 11.41 28.11
N GLU A 501 18.33 10.71 27.08
CA GLU A 501 18.12 9.26 27.04
C GLU A 501 17.25 8.71 28.21
N ASN A 502 16.39 9.54 28.80
CA ASN A 502 15.54 9.17 29.92
C ASN A 502 14.23 8.52 29.46
N ALA A 503 14.25 7.21 29.31
CA ALA A 503 13.12 6.41 28.83
C ALA A 503 11.86 6.58 29.68
N PHE A 504 12.00 6.67 31.02
CA PHE A 504 10.85 6.84 31.93
C PHE A 504 10.16 8.20 31.69
N GLU A 505 10.93 9.28 31.60
CA GLU A 505 10.41 10.62 31.40
C GLU A 505 9.84 10.81 29.99
N ARG A 506 10.40 10.16 28.96
CA ARG A 506 9.80 10.12 27.62
C ARG A 506 8.41 9.48 27.67
N GLN A 507 8.31 8.31 28.30
CA GLN A 507 7.03 7.60 28.42
C GLN A 507 6.04 8.40 29.27
N ARG A 508 6.50 9.14 30.31
CA ARG A 508 5.66 10.07 31.07
C ARG A 508 5.12 11.20 30.19
N GLY A 509 5.92 11.77 29.28
CA GLY A 509 5.48 12.76 28.30
C GLY A 509 4.34 12.26 27.41
N LEU A 510 4.45 11.05 26.89
CA LEU A 510 3.36 10.39 26.14
C LEU A 510 2.10 10.22 27.01
N CYS A 511 2.26 9.79 28.28
CA CYS A 511 1.12 9.66 29.18
C CYS A 511 0.42 11.00 29.47
N HIS A 512 1.17 12.10 29.60
CA HIS A 512 0.60 13.42 29.74
C HIS A 512 -0.27 13.79 28.54
N ARG A 513 0.20 13.55 27.31
CA ARG A 513 -0.58 13.74 26.10
C ARG A 513 -1.83 12.86 26.08
N VAL A 514 -1.72 11.60 26.46
CA VAL A 514 -2.86 10.66 26.51
C VAL A 514 -3.89 11.11 27.54
N ILE A 515 -3.46 11.59 28.72
CA ILE A 515 -4.39 12.16 29.71
C ILE A 515 -5.17 13.34 29.12
N ARG A 516 -4.49 14.28 28.43
CA ARG A 516 -5.16 15.42 27.79
C ARG A 516 -6.12 14.97 26.69
N ALA A 517 -5.72 13.99 25.89
CA ALA A 517 -6.57 13.39 24.86
C ALA A 517 -7.83 12.76 25.45
N LEU A 518 -7.71 11.99 26.54
CA LEU A 518 -8.85 11.40 27.24
C LEU A 518 -9.79 12.47 27.80
N VAL A 519 -9.25 13.54 28.41
CA VAL A 519 -10.05 14.66 28.90
C VAL A 519 -10.86 15.31 27.80
N ILE A 520 -10.27 15.54 26.65
CA ILE A 520 -10.95 16.11 25.46
C ILE A 520 -12.02 15.17 24.91
N ILE A 521 -11.68 13.89 24.72
CA ILE A 521 -12.54 12.92 24.02
C ILE A 521 -13.75 12.52 24.85
N TYR A 522 -13.54 12.35 26.17
CA TYR A 522 -14.55 11.84 27.08
C TYR A 522 -15.17 12.94 27.98
N GLU A 523 -14.75 14.20 27.82
CA GLU A 523 -15.22 15.36 28.58
C GLU A 523 -15.10 15.15 30.10
N ILE A 524 -13.95 14.61 30.52
CA ILE A 524 -13.66 14.19 31.89
C ILE A 524 -13.61 15.42 32.81
N LYS A 525 -14.27 15.35 33.94
CA LYS A 525 -14.44 16.45 34.86
C LYS A 525 -13.63 16.33 36.17
N ASN A 526 -13.06 15.17 36.46
CA ASN A 526 -12.25 14.92 37.64
C ASN A 526 -11.36 13.69 37.52
N LYS A 527 -10.44 13.54 38.47
CA LYS A 527 -9.44 12.48 38.51
C LYS A 527 -10.05 11.07 38.65
N ASN A 528 -11.16 10.90 39.33
CA ASN A 528 -11.82 9.61 39.51
C ASN A 528 -12.43 9.15 38.19
N GLN A 529 -13.15 10.03 37.51
CA GLN A 529 -13.68 9.75 36.15
C GLN A 529 -12.58 9.43 35.16
N LEU A 530 -11.41 10.10 35.25
CA LEU A 530 -10.25 9.77 34.42
C LEU A 530 -9.79 8.32 34.62
N ARG A 531 -9.70 7.86 35.87
CA ARG A 531 -9.32 6.47 36.20
C ARG A 531 -10.35 5.47 35.72
N GLU A 532 -11.64 5.77 35.90
CA GLU A 532 -12.73 4.92 35.39
C GLU A 532 -12.66 4.79 33.87
N THR A 533 -12.54 5.91 33.17
CA THR A 533 -12.40 5.91 31.68
C THR A 533 -11.18 5.13 31.21
N ILE A 534 -10.03 5.26 31.85
CA ILE A 534 -8.84 4.45 31.51
C ILE A 534 -9.14 2.95 31.65
N ASN A 535 -9.77 2.54 32.75
CA ASN A 535 -10.12 1.13 32.97
C ASN A 535 -11.14 0.62 31.94
N GLU A 536 -12.15 1.44 31.59
CA GLU A 536 -13.15 1.11 30.58
C GLU A 536 -12.50 0.94 29.20
N VAL A 537 -11.63 1.87 28.77
CA VAL A 537 -10.94 1.77 27.49
C VAL A 537 -10.05 0.53 27.43
N ILE A 538 -9.29 0.24 28.49
CA ILE A 538 -8.49 -1.00 28.58
C ILE A 538 -9.39 -2.23 28.49
N SER A 539 -10.53 -2.24 29.19
CA SER A 539 -11.47 -3.37 29.14
C SER A 539 -12.05 -3.58 27.75
N VAL A 540 -12.47 -2.51 27.06
CA VAL A 540 -12.96 -2.59 25.67
C VAL A 540 -11.90 -3.16 24.75
N LEU A 541 -10.68 -2.64 24.82
CA LEU A 541 -9.58 -3.10 23.94
C LEU A 541 -9.16 -4.55 24.22
N ARG A 542 -9.21 -5.00 25.47
CA ARG A 542 -8.90 -6.41 25.82
C ARG A 542 -9.96 -7.41 25.38
N ASN A 543 -11.22 -6.95 25.30
CA ASN A 543 -12.34 -7.77 24.86
C ASN A 543 -12.52 -7.74 23.32
N SER A 544 -11.82 -6.83 22.62
CA SER A 544 -11.79 -6.78 21.18
C SER A 544 -10.82 -7.83 20.63
N TYR A 545 -11.14 -8.41 19.49
CA TYR A 545 -10.17 -9.22 18.75
C TYR A 545 -9.18 -8.31 17.98
N ASP A 546 -8.01 -8.86 17.65
CA ASP A 546 -7.00 -8.13 16.89
C ASP A 546 -7.53 -7.76 15.49
N GLY A 547 -7.40 -6.48 15.12
CA GLY A 547 -7.92 -5.93 13.87
C GLY A 547 -9.39 -5.51 13.92
N GLU A 548 -10.09 -5.65 15.06
CA GLU A 548 -11.46 -5.17 15.20
C GLU A 548 -11.55 -3.64 15.07
N LYS A 549 -12.54 -3.16 14.30
CA LYS A 549 -12.83 -1.73 14.18
C LYS A 549 -13.27 -1.17 15.54
N ASN A 550 -12.40 -0.40 16.17
CA ASN A 550 -12.65 0.16 17.48
C ASN A 550 -13.80 1.19 17.46
N PRO A 551 -14.48 1.44 18.62
CA PRO A 551 -15.44 2.53 18.78
C PRO A 551 -14.84 3.90 18.46
N ALA A 552 -15.64 4.84 17.96
CA ALA A 552 -15.19 6.14 17.45
C ALA A 552 -14.33 6.95 18.46
N LYS A 553 -14.62 6.91 19.76
CA LYS A 553 -13.81 7.56 20.80
C LYS A 553 -12.40 6.95 20.90
N ILE A 554 -12.27 5.64 20.73
CA ILE A 554 -10.98 4.94 20.75
C ILE A 554 -10.21 5.23 19.46
N GLN A 555 -10.90 5.25 18.30
CA GLN A 555 -10.28 5.68 17.04
C GLN A 555 -9.72 7.11 17.17
N LYS A 556 -10.47 8.03 17.78
CA LYS A 556 -10.01 9.39 18.03
C LYS A 556 -8.79 9.43 18.96
N LEU A 557 -8.76 8.59 20.02
CA LEU A 557 -7.60 8.47 20.91
C LEU A 557 -6.36 8.01 20.14
N LYS A 558 -6.50 6.97 19.33
CA LYS A 558 -5.42 6.45 18.47
C LYS A 558 -4.93 7.52 17.48
N GLY A 559 -5.84 8.26 16.86
CA GLY A 559 -5.50 9.39 15.99
C GLY A 559 -4.73 10.49 16.73
N MET A 560 -5.14 10.85 17.93
CA MET A 560 -4.44 11.87 18.74
C MET A 560 -3.05 11.40 19.22
N ILE A 561 -2.80 10.10 19.30
CA ILE A 561 -1.45 9.57 19.53
C ILE A 561 -0.59 9.82 18.28
N ARG A 562 -1.11 9.53 17.09
CA ARG A 562 -0.40 9.83 15.82
C ARG A 562 -0.11 11.32 15.65
N GLU A 563 -1.06 12.18 16.03
CA GLU A 563 -0.84 13.63 16.01
C GLU A 563 0.32 14.06 16.92
N PHE A 564 0.42 13.46 18.12
CA PHE A 564 1.56 13.71 19.00
C PHE A 564 2.88 13.29 18.37
N GLU A 565 2.93 12.15 17.71
CA GLU A 565 4.10 11.65 17.01
C GLU A 565 4.55 12.63 15.91
N GLU A 566 3.62 13.17 15.13
CA GLU A 566 3.93 14.17 14.09
C GLU A 566 4.42 15.49 14.68
N GLU A 567 3.79 15.97 15.76
CA GLU A 567 4.27 17.15 16.48
C GLU A 567 5.68 16.96 17.03
N LEU A 568 6.01 15.75 17.52
CA LEU A 568 7.36 15.39 17.98
C LEU A 568 8.38 15.48 16.85
N VAL A 569 8.06 14.93 15.67
CA VAL A 569 8.96 14.93 14.51
C VAL A 569 9.31 16.37 14.13
N TRP A 570 8.32 17.22 13.92
CA TRP A 570 8.59 18.58 13.43
C TRP A 570 9.18 19.47 14.50
N ALA A 571 8.80 19.29 15.76
CA ALA A 571 9.46 19.98 16.89
C ALA A 571 10.92 19.53 17.09
N HIS A 572 11.27 18.28 16.73
CA HIS A 572 12.66 17.81 16.69
C HIS A 572 13.52 18.68 15.77
N PHE A 573 12.95 19.21 14.68
CA PHE A 573 13.60 20.13 13.75
C PHE A 573 13.37 21.62 14.09
N GLY A 574 12.79 21.93 15.25
CA GLY A 574 12.59 23.31 15.71
C GLY A 574 11.30 23.98 15.22
N VAL A 575 10.41 23.26 14.53
CA VAL A 575 9.10 23.80 14.12
C VAL A 575 8.19 23.94 15.34
N GLN A 576 7.50 25.08 15.45
CA GLN A 576 6.54 25.31 16.53
C GLN A 576 5.33 24.39 16.35
N VAL A 577 4.85 23.79 17.44
CA VAL A 577 3.71 22.86 17.41
C VAL A 577 2.44 23.48 16.78
N LYS A 578 2.21 24.78 16.94
CA LYS A 578 1.09 25.50 16.30
C LYS A 578 1.11 25.49 14.76
N ASN A 579 2.27 25.21 14.16
CA ASN A 579 2.46 25.10 12.70
C ASN A 579 2.28 23.66 12.18
N VAL A 580 1.95 22.70 13.05
CA VAL A 580 1.60 21.34 12.70
C VAL A 580 0.07 21.19 12.74
N HIS A 581 -0.53 20.89 11.61
CA HIS A 581 -1.98 20.87 11.43
C HIS A 581 -2.49 19.45 11.21
N HIS A 582 -3.64 19.10 11.80
CA HIS A 582 -4.25 17.78 11.71
C HIS A 582 -5.70 17.93 11.20
N LEU A 583 -5.95 17.61 9.93
CA LEU A 583 -7.27 17.84 9.32
C LEU A 583 -8.26 16.71 9.57
N ARG A 584 -7.81 15.47 9.74
CA ARG A 584 -8.66 14.32 10.07
C ARG A 584 -9.79 14.13 9.06
N LEU A 585 -9.51 14.18 7.76
CA LEU A 585 -10.52 14.07 6.71
C LEU A 585 -11.41 12.86 6.91
N GLY A 586 -12.72 13.06 6.80
CA GLY A 586 -13.73 12.11 7.27
C GLY A 586 -13.91 10.88 6.38
N PHE A 587 -13.40 10.87 5.14
CA PHE A 587 -13.42 9.70 4.28
C PHE A 587 -12.56 8.54 4.84
N TYR A 588 -11.63 8.82 5.76
CA TYR A 588 -10.76 7.83 6.37
C TYR A 588 -11.48 7.10 7.52
N THR A 589 -12.27 6.10 7.18
CA THR A 589 -13.16 5.37 8.11
C THR A 589 -12.56 4.08 8.66
N GLY A 590 -11.44 3.61 8.11
CA GLY A 590 -10.82 2.31 8.45
C GLY A 590 -11.59 1.10 7.92
N ASP A 591 -12.54 1.29 6.99
CA ASP A 591 -13.21 0.20 6.31
C ASP A 591 -12.32 -0.36 5.19
N ILE A 592 -12.52 -1.64 4.83
CA ILE A 592 -11.74 -2.31 3.79
C ILE A 592 -11.89 -1.62 2.44
N PHE A 593 -13.09 -1.12 2.13
CA PHE A 593 -13.37 -0.26 0.98
C PHE A 593 -13.63 1.16 1.49
N THR A 594 -12.71 2.06 1.24
CA THR A 594 -12.78 3.43 1.73
C THR A 594 -13.78 4.28 0.93
N GLU A 595 -14.38 5.28 1.59
CA GLU A 595 -15.30 6.23 0.96
C GLU A 595 -14.55 7.17 0.00
N GLN A 596 -15.29 7.79 -0.91
CA GLN A 596 -14.77 8.91 -1.70
C GLN A 596 -14.76 10.20 -0.88
N PRO A 597 -13.80 11.11 -1.11
CA PRO A 597 -13.80 12.42 -0.47
C PRO A 597 -15.05 13.23 -0.79
N ASP A 598 -15.67 13.81 0.24
CA ASP A 598 -16.82 14.70 0.10
C ASP A 598 -16.39 16.16 0.06
N LYS A 599 -17.13 16.97 -0.71
CA LYS A 599 -16.81 18.39 -0.90
C LYS A 599 -16.80 19.18 0.40
N THR A 600 -17.79 18.99 1.26
CA THR A 600 -17.94 19.76 2.52
C THR A 600 -17.09 19.16 3.63
N ARG A 601 -17.12 17.83 3.77
CA ARG A 601 -16.44 17.12 4.85
C ARG A 601 -14.92 17.10 4.67
N ASP A 602 -14.43 16.97 3.42
CA ASP A 602 -13.03 16.66 3.15
C ASP A 602 -12.30 17.78 2.38
N VAL A 603 -12.95 18.45 1.40
CA VAL A 603 -12.30 19.49 0.60
C VAL A 603 -12.29 20.85 1.33
N GLU A 604 -13.39 21.27 1.95
CA GLU A 604 -13.46 22.56 2.64
C GLU A 604 -12.39 22.73 3.74
N PRO A 605 -12.12 21.73 4.61
CA PRO A 605 -11.06 21.88 5.60
C PRO A 605 -9.67 22.15 4.99
N ILE A 606 -9.39 21.62 3.80
CA ILE A 606 -8.12 21.88 3.09
C ILE A 606 -8.10 23.33 2.59
N VAL A 607 -9.21 23.81 2.03
CA VAL A 607 -9.34 25.21 1.57
C VAL A 607 -9.13 26.19 2.72
N GLU A 608 -9.78 25.95 3.85
CA GLU A 608 -9.61 26.78 5.06
C GLU A 608 -8.17 26.78 5.59
N MET A 609 -7.50 25.64 5.52
CA MET A 609 -6.07 25.57 5.85
C MET A 609 -5.23 26.41 4.87
N PHE A 610 -5.49 26.34 3.55
CA PHE A 610 -4.79 27.15 2.55
C PHE A 610 -5.01 28.65 2.80
N LYS A 611 -6.24 29.07 3.13
CA LYS A 611 -6.54 30.46 3.49
C LYS A 611 -5.79 30.91 4.76
N LYS A 612 -5.75 30.06 5.77
CA LYS A 612 -5.08 30.33 7.06
C LYS A 612 -3.56 30.45 6.91
N VAL A 613 -2.93 29.53 6.18
CA VAL A 613 -1.47 29.45 6.02
C VAL A 613 -0.99 30.40 4.91
N ASN A 614 -1.77 30.57 3.86
CA ASN A 614 -1.47 31.36 2.67
C ASN A 614 -0.12 30.98 2.03
N PRO A 615 0.09 29.68 1.67
CA PRO A 615 1.38 29.18 1.22
C PRO A 615 1.79 29.73 -0.14
N THR A 616 3.10 29.89 -0.34
CA THR A 616 3.74 30.11 -1.64
C THR A 616 4.12 28.81 -2.32
N LYS A 617 4.34 27.76 -1.50
CA LYS A 617 4.61 26.39 -1.97
C LYS A 617 3.85 25.36 -1.16
N ILE A 618 3.29 24.38 -1.86
CA ILE A 618 2.61 23.22 -1.26
C ILE A 618 3.35 21.96 -1.69
N SER A 619 3.78 21.11 -0.77
CA SER A 619 4.24 19.76 -1.10
C SER A 619 3.17 18.72 -0.80
N LEU A 620 3.07 17.71 -1.64
CA LEU A 620 2.09 16.63 -1.53
C LEU A 620 2.62 15.33 -2.12
N THR A 621 2.07 14.19 -1.71
CA THR A 621 2.37 12.92 -2.35
C THR A 621 1.82 12.89 -3.78
N LEU A 622 2.65 12.48 -4.73
CA LEU A 622 2.32 12.37 -6.15
C LEU A 622 2.55 10.94 -6.62
N ASP A 623 1.74 10.02 -6.11
CA ASP A 623 1.80 8.63 -6.52
C ASP A 623 1.29 8.49 -7.97
N PRO A 624 1.87 7.59 -8.77
CA PRO A 624 1.56 7.47 -10.20
C PRO A 624 0.19 6.87 -10.48
N GLU A 625 -0.44 6.28 -9.46
CA GLU A 625 -1.72 5.58 -9.58
C GLU A 625 -2.36 5.31 -8.22
N GLY A 626 -3.63 4.88 -8.20
CA GLY A 626 -4.39 4.62 -6.98
C GLY A 626 -4.25 3.21 -6.41
N SER A 627 -3.28 2.43 -6.87
CA SER A 627 -3.13 1.01 -6.46
C SER A 627 -2.21 0.78 -5.26
N GLY A 628 -1.53 1.83 -4.79
CA GLY A 628 -0.85 1.86 -3.50
C GLY A 628 -1.84 2.05 -2.35
N PRO A 629 -1.47 2.76 -1.29
CA PRO A 629 -2.44 3.20 -0.33
C PRO A 629 -3.48 4.08 -1.01
N ASP A 630 -4.71 3.61 -1.12
CA ASP A 630 -5.84 4.30 -1.77
C ASP A 630 -6.10 5.68 -1.13
N THR A 631 -5.74 5.82 0.15
CA THR A 631 -5.72 7.08 0.88
C THR A 631 -4.88 8.17 0.20
N HIS A 632 -3.73 7.82 -0.37
CA HIS A 632 -2.86 8.78 -1.07
C HIS A 632 -3.55 9.37 -2.30
N TYR A 633 -4.17 8.52 -3.11
CA TYR A 633 -4.94 8.95 -4.27
C TYR A 633 -6.11 9.88 -3.87
N LYS A 634 -6.87 9.50 -2.84
CA LYS A 634 -8.02 10.28 -2.37
C LYS A 634 -7.61 11.63 -1.80
N VAL A 635 -6.53 11.67 -1.03
CA VAL A 635 -5.95 12.92 -0.54
C VAL A 635 -5.47 13.81 -1.70
N LEU A 636 -4.83 13.23 -2.71
CA LEU A 636 -4.40 13.98 -3.90
C LEU A 636 -5.58 14.63 -4.60
N GLN A 637 -6.68 13.90 -4.84
CA GLN A 637 -7.88 14.42 -5.50
C GLN A 637 -8.59 15.48 -4.64
N ALA A 638 -8.70 15.27 -3.33
CA ALA A 638 -9.26 16.28 -2.42
C ALA A 638 -8.41 17.57 -2.42
N THR A 639 -7.08 17.43 -2.44
CA THR A 639 -6.15 18.55 -2.51
C THR A 639 -6.25 19.28 -3.86
N ALA A 640 -6.36 18.56 -4.97
CA ALA A 640 -6.55 19.16 -6.30
C ALA A 640 -7.88 19.95 -6.37
N ALA A 641 -8.96 19.40 -5.83
CA ALA A 641 -10.25 20.09 -5.71
C ALA A 641 -10.14 21.34 -4.84
N ALA A 642 -9.39 21.28 -3.74
CA ALA A 642 -9.17 22.42 -2.86
C ALA A 642 -8.34 23.53 -3.53
N VAL A 643 -7.26 23.18 -4.24
CA VAL A 643 -6.45 24.14 -5.01
C VAL A 643 -7.32 24.84 -6.07
N LYS A 644 -8.13 24.07 -6.82
CA LYS A 644 -9.05 24.64 -7.80
C LYS A 644 -10.03 25.63 -7.17
N LYS A 645 -10.64 25.24 -6.04
CA LYS A 645 -11.59 26.10 -5.33
C LYS A 645 -10.94 27.35 -4.75
N TRP A 646 -9.75 27.22 -4.17
CA TRP A 646 -8.99 28.37 -3.65
C TRP A 646 -8.59 29.33 -4.78
N GLY A 647 -8.29 28.83 -5.99
CA GLY A 647 -8.02 29.62 -7.18
C GLY A 647 -9.21 30.43 -7.72
N GLU A 648 -10.46 30.09 -7.32
CA GLU A 648 -11.65 30.90 -7.62
C GLU A 648 -11.67 32.23 -6.83
N GLU A 649 -10.97 32.26 -5.66
CA GLU A 649 -10.95 33.40 -4.74
C GLU A 649 -9.61 34.17 -4.77
N LYS A 650 -8.54 33.54 -5.24
CA LYS A 650 -7.17 34.08 -5.20
C LYS A 650 -6.39 33.74 -6.47
N ASP A 651 -5.57 34.68 -6.94
CA ASP A 651 -4.57 34.40 -7.98
C ASP A 651 -3.51 33.44 -7.45
N LEU A 652 -3.36 32.29 -8.11
CA LEU A 652 -2.41 31.23 -7.78
C LEU A 652 -1.31 31.10 -8.84
N SER A 653 -1.09 32.09 -9.69
CA SER A 653 -0.08 32.05 -10.77
C SER A 653 1.34 31.79 -10.26
N GLU A 654 1.67 32.32 -9.07
CA GLU A 654 2.98 32.17 -8.44
C GLU A 654 3.07 30.95 -7.49
N LEU A 655 1.95 30.25 -7.23
CA LEU A 655 1.95 29.09 -6.37
C LEU A 655 2.71 27.92 -7.02
N ARG A 656 3.64 27.32 -6.27
CA ARG A 656 4.35 26.14 -6.71
C ARG A 656 3.87 24.90 -5.96
N ILE A 657 3.75 23.79 -6.67
CA ILE A 657 3.35 22.48 -6.12
C ILE A 657 4.49 21.50 -6.27
N ILE A 658 4.99 21.00 -5.13
CA ILE A 658 6.04 19.99 -5.06
C ILE A 658 5.39 18.61 -4.93
N GLY A 659 5.45 17.81 -5.99
CA GLY A 659 5.00 16.42 -5.98
C GLY A 659 6.14 15.49 -5.58
N TYR A 660 6.02 14.82 -4.43
CA TYR A 660 6.99 13.83 -3.97
C TYR A 660 6.39 12.41 -3.95
N ARG A 661 7.26 11.40 -3.96
CA ARG A 661 6.90 9.99 -3.69
C ARG A 661 7.66 9.53 -2.44
N ASN A 662 7.09 8.60 -1.72
CA ASN A 662 7.68 8.02 -0.53
C ASN A 662 8.08 6.55 -0.74
N VAL A 663 7.94 5.69 0.30
CA VAL A 663 8.35 4.28 0.26
C VAL A 663 7.52 3.39 -0.68
N TRP A 664 6.31 3.80 -1.06
CA TRP A 664 5.42 3.01 -1.90
C TRP A 664 5.78 3.07 -3.38
N PHE A 665 6.27 4.23 -3.83
CA PHE A 665 6.65 4.47 -5.22
C PHE A 665 7.95 5.27 -5.28
N LYS A 666 8.71 5.10 -6.34
CA LYS A 666 9.90 5.92 -6.60
C LYS A 666 9.76 6.63 -7.93
N PHE A 667 10.39 7.79 -8.05
CA PHE A 667 10.60 8.44 -9.32
C PHE A 667 11.81 7.84 -10.05
N GLU A 668 11.68 7.73 -11.36
CA GLU A 668 12.85 7.54 -12.23
C GLU A 668 13.42 8.92 -12.63
N PRO A 669 14.71 9.02 -13.01
CA PRO A 669 15.37 10.32 -13.26
C PRO A 669 14.68 11.18 -14.32
N HIS A 670 14.05 10.56 -15.33
CA HIS A 670 13.36 11.25 -16.43
C HIS A 670 11.98 11.81 -16.03
N GLU A 671 11.42 11.38 -14.90
CA GLU A 671 10.10 11.82 -14.44
C GLU A 671 10.16 13.11 -13.60
N VAL A 672 11.35 13.57 -13.22
CA VAL A 672 11.53 14.68 -12.26
C VAL A 672 12.31 15.85 -12.87
N ASN A 673 12.15 17.00 -12.26
CA ASN A 673 12.89 18.23 -12.62
C ASN A 673 13.70 18.81 -11.44
N VAL A 674 13.69 18.15 -10.27
CA VAL A 674 14.51 18.51 -9.10
C VAL A 674 15.12 17.26 -8.49
N ILE A 675 16.43 17.33 -8.20
CA ILE A 675 17.21 16.25 -7.58
C ILE A 675 18.00 16.82 -6.41
N VAL A 676 17.74 16.34 -5.19
CA VAL A 676 18.37 16.83 -3.96
C VAL A 676 19.39 15.82 -3.45
N PRO A 677 20.68 16.22 -3.27
CA PRO A 677 21.69 15.38 -2.66
C PRO A 677 21.40 15.04 -1.19
N VAL A 678 21.61 13.79 -0.82
CA VAL A 678 21.37 13.25 0.52
C VAL A 678 22.68 12.72 1.11
N SER A 679 23.09 13.24 2.24
CA SER A 679 24.30 12.80 2.96
C SER A 679 23.98 11.65 3.95
N LEU A 680 25.02 11.01 4.46
CA LEU A 680 24.87 10.06 5.58
C LEU A 680 24.31 10.75 6.84
N GLY A 681 24.63 12.04 7.03
CA GLY A 681 24.04 12.84 8.11
C GLY A 681 22.52 12.98 7.95
N ASP A 682 22.03 13.31 6.75
CA ASP A 682 20.60 13.39 6.46
C ASP A 682 19.89 12.05 6.71
N MET A 683 20.53 10.94 6.32
CA MET A 683 19.99 9.57 6.55
C MET A 683 19.92 9.22 8.03
N SER A 684 20.94 9.60 8.81
CA SER A 684 20.98 9.36 10.26
C SER A 684 19.92 10.16 10.99
N VAL A 685 19.78 11.45 10.65
CA VAL A 685 18.77 12.33 11.26
C VAL A 685 17.35 11.83 10.95
N MET A 686 17.08 11.37 9.73
CA MET A 686 15.78 10.78 9.38
C MET A 686 15.51 9.50 10.21
N GLU A 687 16.50 8.63 10.34
CA GLU A 687 16.35 7.38 11.10
C GLU A 687 16.17 7.64 12.59
N ASP A 688 16.91 8.58 13.16
CA ASP A 688 16.83 9.00 14.56
C ASP A 688 15.46 9.64 14.86
N SER A 689 15.01 10.58 14.03
CA SER A 689 13.71 11.23 14.22
C SER A 689 12.58 10.19 14.08
N PHE A 690 12.67 9.27 13.13
CA PHE A 690 11.69 8.18 12.96
C PHE A 690 11.64 7.28 14.22
N ALA A 691 12.78 6.81 14.68
CA ALA A 691 12.88 5.89 15.81
C ALA A 691 12.44 6.50 17.14
N ASN A 692 12.66 7.80 17.34
CA ASN A 692 12.39 8.48 18.60
C ASN A 692 10.99 9.16 18.65
N CYS A 693 10.38 9.45 17.50
CA CYS A 693 9.16 10.24 17.43
C CYS A 693 7.94 9.43 16.98
N TYR A 694 8.08 8.48 16.02
CA TYR A 694 6.95 7.64 15.59
C TYR A 694 6.79 6.40 16.45
N LEU A 695 6.41 6.60 17.70
CA LEU A 695 6.41 5.59 18.78
C LEU A 695 5.59 4.34 18.46
N SER A 696 4.41 4.54 17.85
CA SER A 696 3.52 3.44 17.45
C SER A 696 3.97 2.71 16.18
N GLN A 697 4.98 3.24 15.44
CA GLN A 697 5.43 2.74 14.15
C GLN A 697 6.85 2.16 14.17
N VAL A 698 7.53 2.19 15.30
CA VAL A 698 8.94 1.74 15.40
C VAL A 698 9.13 0.30 14.93
N ASN A 699 8.14 -0.55 15.17
CA ASN A 699 8.16 -1.97 14.81
C ASN A 699 7.42 -2.28 13.49
N ALA A 700 6.75 -1.30 12.88
CA ALA A 700 6.07 -1.50 11.61
C ALA A 700 7.05 -1.90 10.51
N SER A 701 6.71 -2.93 9.73
CA SER A 701 7.52 -3.45 8.63
C SER A 701 6.89 -3.12 7.28
N PHE A 702 7.73 -2.74 6.32
CA PHE A 702 7.30 -2.49 4.95
C PHE A 702 7.14 -3.81 4.16
N PRO A 703 6.06 -4.01 3.39
CA PRO A 703 5.82 -5.25 2.64
C PRO A 703 6.71 -5.34 1.40
N SER A 704 7.92 -5.86 1.55
CA SER A 704 8.88 -6.05 0.46
C SER A 704 9.62 -7.36 0.59
N TYR A 705 9.64 -8.18 -0.47
CA TYR A 705 10.44 -9.42 -0.50
C TYR A 705 11.95 -9.18 -0.49
N ALA A 706 12.37 -8.00 -0.89
CA ALA A 706 13.79 -7.64 -0.94
C ALA A 706 14.30 -7.11 0.40
N HIS A 707 13.42 -6.81 1.36
CA HIS A 707 13.80 -6.13 2.58
C HIS A 707 12.80 -6.36 3.72
N ASN A 708 13.24 -7.08 4.74
CA ASN A 708 12.51 -7.17 6.01
C ASN A 708 12.99 -6.04 6.93
N GLY A 709 12.23 -4.96 7.03
CA GLY A 709 12.64 -3.84 7.87
C GLY A 709 11.69 -2.66 7.87
N LYS A 710 12.12 -1.66 8.63
CA LYS A 710 11.36 -0.45 8.92
C LYS A 710 11.16 0.41 7.67
N PHE A 711 10.10 1.20 7.68
CA PHE A 711 9.84 2.20 6.63
C PHE A 711 11.01 3.16 6.40
N SER A 712 11.66 3.64 7.47
CA SER A 712 12.86 4.50 7.39
C SER A 712 14.02 3.85 6.62
N THR A 713 14.24 2.55 6.80
CA THR A 713 15.29 1.83 6.07
C THR A 713 14.95 1.68 4.59
N VAL A 714 13.67 1.50 4.26
CA VAL A 714 13.20 1.45 2.85
C VAL A 714 13.40 2.81 2.17
N ALA A 715 13.06 3.92 2.84
CA ALA A 715 13.29 5.27 2.33
C ALA A 715 14.78 5.49 2.00
N LYS A 716 15.70 5.16 2.92
CA LYS A 716 17.14 5.23 2.68
C LYS A 716 17.57 4.41 1.45
N ARG A 717 17.06 3.20 1.29
CA ARG A 717 17.36 2.35 0.12
C ARG A 717 16.86 2.96 -1.18
N ILE A 718 15.69 3.59 -1.18
CA ILE A 718 15.19 4.32 -2.35
C ILE A 718 16.14 5.45 -2.71
N TRP A 719 16.57 6.26 -1.74
CA TRP A 719 17.52 7.36 -1.97
C TRP A 719 18.86 6.87 -2.53
N VAL A 720 19.39 5.75 -2.01
CA VAL A 720 20.61 5.11 -2.56
C VAL A 720 20.38 4.64 -3.99
N ASN A 721 19.28 3.95 -4.27
CA ASN A 721 18.95 3.47 -5.61
C ASN A 721 18.75 4.62 -6.62
N GLN A 722 18.26 5.78 -6.17
CA GLN A 722 18.13 6.97 -7.01
C GLN A 722 19.53 7.55 -7.35
N LEU A 723 20.49 7.51 -6.43
CA LEU A 723 21.88 7.84 -6.74
C LEU A 723 22.47 6.86 -7.75
N ASP A 724 22.32 5.56 -7.52
CA ASP A 724 22.83 4.52 -8.43
C ASP A 724 22.25 4.67 -9.84
N ALA A 725 21.01 5.17 -9.95
CA ALA A 725 20.35 5.38 -11.23
C ALA A 725 21.08 6.35 -12.14
N ILE A 726 21.74 7.37 -11.59
CA ILE A 726 22.45 8.41 -12.37
C ILE A 726 23.97 8.39 -12.20
N GLN A 727 24.49 7.62 -11.24
CA GLN A 727 25.93 7.63 -10.95
C GLN A 727 26.78 7.12 -12.11
N LEU A 728 26.28 6.15 -12.88
CA LEU A 728 26.94 5.69 -14.11
C LEU A 728 26.93 6.77 -15.20
N LEU A 729 25.84 7.54 -15.32
CA LEU A 729 25.76 8.61 -16.30
C LEU A 729 26.77 9.72 -16.00
N LEU A 730 26.74 10.28 -14.78
CA LEU A 730 27.59 11.41 -14.39
C LEU A 730 29.04 11.01 -14.10
N GLY A 731 29.27 9.75 -13.68
CA GLY A 731 30.54 9.25 -13.20
C GLY A 731 30.78 9.52 -11.70
N LYS A 732 31.52 8.64 -11.03
CA LYS A 732 31.80 8.77 -9.60
C LYS A 732 32.57 10.04 -9.26
N ASN A 733 33.49 10.47 -10.14
CA ASN A 733 34.28 11.67 -9.94
C ASN A 733 33.44 12.95 -9.93
N TYR A 734 32.30 12.98 -10.61
CA TYR A 734 31.36 14.09 -10.52
C TYR A 734 30.97 14.34 -9.06
N PHE A 735 30.61 13.29 -8.34
CA PHE A 735 30.24 13.41 -6.92
C PHE A 735 31.46 13.67 -6.02
N TYR A 736 32.53 12.91 -6.16
CA TYR A 736 33.68 12.97 -5.24
C TYR A 736 34.51 14.23 -5.36
N LEU A 737 34.54 14.84 -6.54
CA LEU A 737 35.40 16.02 -6.82
C LEU A 737 34.61 17.31 -7.02
N HIS A 738 33.26 17.26 -6.84
CA HIS A 738 32.39 18.41 -7.03
C HIS A 738 32.77 19.56 -6.09
N GLU A 739 32.66 20.82 -6.55
CA GLU A 739 33.02 22.01 -5.77
C GLU A 739 32.17 22.17 -4.49
N ARG A 740 30.88 21.80 -4.54
CA ARG A 740 29.96 21.89 -3.39
C ARG A 740 30.07 20.68 -2.50
N ALA A 741 30.34 20.91 -1.19
CA ALA A 741 30.47 19.86 -0.17
C ALA A 741 29.22 18.95 -0.09
N LYS A 742 28.03 19.53 -0.27
CA LYS A 742 26.75 18.78 -0.23
C LYS A 742 26.68 17.70 -1.32
N VAL A 743 27.21 17.96 -2.51
CA VAL A 743 27.29 16.95 -3.58
C VAL A 743 28.36 15.91 -3.25
N ARG A 744 29.55 16.33 -2.71
CA ARG A 744 30.59 15.38 -2.32
C ARG A 744 30.18 14.43 -1.20
N SER A 745 29.30 14.87 -0.31
CA SER A 745 28.79 14.05 0.79
C SER A 745 27.61 13.15 0.41
N SER A 746 27.17 13.17 -0.86
CA SER A 746 26.00 12.42 -1.31
C SER A 746 26.23 10.92 -1.27
N HIS A 747 25.33 10.21 -0.59
CA HIS A 747 25.22 8.75 -0.58
C HIS A 747 23.81 8.30 -0.97
N GLY A 748 22.96 9.24 -1.33
CA GLY A 748 21.63 9.07 -1.85
C GLY A 748 21.15 10.34 -2.53
N LEU A 749 20.00 10.27 -3.19
CA LEU A 749 19.32 11.40 -3.81
C LEU A 749 17.83 11.33 -3.51
N VAL A 750 17.17 12.48 -3.38
CA VAL A 750 15.71 12.60 -3.36
C VAL A 750 15.26 13.24 -4.66
N PHE A 751 14.26 12.65 -5.28
CA PHE A 751 13.66 13.07 -6.54
C PHE A 751 12.26 13.62 -6.30
N PHE A 752 11.93 14.77 -6.90
CA PHE A 752 10.57 15.30 -6.90
C PHE A 752 10.25 16.16 -8.12
N ARG A 753 8.98 16.45 -8.33
CA ARG A 753 8.50 17.35 -9.38
C ARG A 753 8.08 18.69 -8.77
N ASP A 754 8.63 19.76 -9.28
CA ASP A 754 8.20 21.11 -8.98
C ASP A 754 7.34 21.58 -10.16
N MET A 755 6.07 21.86 -9.89
CA MET A 755 5.02 22.13 -10.88
C MET A 755 4.36 23.49 -10.61
N ASN A 756 3.82 24.14 -11.63
CA ASN A 756 2.82 25.17 -11.45
C ASN A 756 1.44 24.55 -11.20
N VAL A 757 0.45 25.37 -10.89
CA VAL A 757 -0.92 24.91 -10.58
C VAL A 757 -1.57 24.21 -11.77
N GLU A 758 -1.36 24.69 -12.99
CA GLU A 758 -1.95 24.11 -14.20
C GLU A 758 -1.39 22.71 -14.47
N GLU A 759 -0.07 22.53 -14.37
CA GLU A 759 0.61 21.24 -14.52
C GLU A 759 0.14 20.24 -13.46
N PHE A 760 -0.02 20.69 -12.22
CA PHE A 760 -0.53 19.85 -11.12
C PHE A 760 -1.97 19.41 -11.37
N LEU A 761 -2.86 20.34 -11.69
CA LEU A 761 -4.28 20.03 -11.95
C LEU A 761 -4.46 19.13 -13.17
N ALA A 762 -3.63 19.32 -14.22
CA ALA A 762 -3.61 18.42 -15.36
C ALA A 762 -3.19 16.99 -14.96
N THR A 763 -2.11 16.87 -14.17
CA THR A 763 -1.63 15.58 -13.66
C THR A 763 -2.68 14.87 -12.79
N ALA A 764 -3.31 15.60 -11.86
CA ALA A 764 -4.37 15.05 -11.00
C ALA A 764 -5.58 14.58 -11.81
N ARG A 765 -5.98 15.34 -12.84
CA ARG A 765 -7.09 14.98 -13.73
C ARG A 765 -6.79 13.76 -14.61
N GLU A 766 -5.57 13.62 -15.09
CA GLU A 766 -5.16 12.43 -15.84
C GLU A 766 -5.21 11.18 -14.95
N LEU A 767 -4.75 11.32 -13.71
CA LEU A 767 -4.81 10.24 -12.72
C LEU A 767 -6.26 9.89 -12.38
N GLU A 768 -7.13 10.88 -12.14
CA GLU A 768 -8.57 10.68 -11.92
C GLU A 768 -9.21 9.90 -13.07
N LYS A 769 -8.98 10.33 -14.30
CA LYS A 769 -9.49 9.63 -15.49
C LYS A 769 -8.99 8.18 -15.59
N SER A 770 -7.74 7.93 -15.19
CA SER A 770 -7.16 6.59 -15.23
C SER A 770 -7.75 5.67 -14.17
N ILE A 771 -8.31 6.21 -13.07
CA ILE A 771 -8.81 5.45 -11.94
C ILE A 771 -10.34 5.43 -11.90
N GLU A 772 -11.01 6.57 -12.11
CA GLU A 772 -12.46 6.73 -11.92
C GLU A 772 -13.25 6.91 -13.24
N GLY A 773 -12.58 7.01 -14.36
CA GLY A 773 -13.17 7.40 -15.67
C GLY A 773 -14.29 6.50 -16.22
N MET A 774 -14.86 5.61 -15.42
CA MET A 774 -15.94 4.69 -15.81
C MET A 774 -17.07 4.54 -14.77
N LEU A 775 -17.01 5.22 -13.65
CA LEU A 775 -18.06 5.14 -12.61
C LEU A 775 -19.14 6.26 -12.79
#